data_b69be34994628f68e3fb010d69ce0e13
#
_entry.id   b69be34994628f68e3fb010d69ce0e13
#
_cell.length_a   1.000
_cell.length_b   1.000
_cell.length_c   1.000
_cell.angle_alpha   90.00
_cell.angle_beta   90.00
_cell.angle_gamma   90.00
#
_symmetry.space_group_name_H-M   'P 1'
#
loop_
_entity.id
_entity.type
_entity.pdbx_description
1 polymer ?
#
loop_
_entity_poly.entity_id
_entity_poly.type
_entity_poly.pdbx_seq_one_letter_code
_entity_poly.pdbx_strand_id
1 'polypeptide(L)'
;MSNLPTLATGPVQLPGTINQDTIVFIDAEVSPETGKIVDLGACRPDGRFFHSSNVAAFKEFCKGAEYVCGHNIVAFDMQYLRPVLGDGPQPVDTLPLSALLFPRKRFHKLLKDEKLLTDELNNPLSDARKAMALFEEEVAAFNELPGVLQRLFCAMLKNRPEFAGFFRCLNVQTPTFADPAGVIKRLMADRLCIHADLDGLAKRRPAELAYALAFIRAAEPADVIPPWVNTNYPATQAVLEALRFTPCSKGCPYCKERLDVKTGLSRFFGFDSFRTYNDEPLQEMAARAAVGGESLLAVFPTGGGKSITFQLPALMQGELTRALTVVISPLQSLMKDQVENLVSKGISRAVTINGLLSPIERSRALEAVISGEATLLYIAPESLRSRSILAALQQRRVTRFVIDEAHCFSVWGHDFRVDYLFIADFIKKLEDFYGANSKIAVSCFTATAKQKVIQDICDYFKQRLGLELRILATSAERKNLSYRVIHVENDADRYARLRELLEAAEGPAIVYVATVRETKELAAALTADGLEAVAFAGRMDATEKSANQDAFIAGQVKTIVATNAFGMGVDKKDVRLVVHYNISSSLENYVQESGRAGRDESLQAQCCILFNEEDLNTHFALLRQSKLTLADIQLIWNAIKSVKSRRFSISPLELARKAGLEYDELQLDTKVKNAIAALEIAGYVRRSMNAPRVYATSVAVKSTIEARERIEASPLFATEAERNEAVRIVASLISARSGYKTKGEPAETRTDWLADRLGIALPQVVAVIGKLRQAGVLHDDNDMSATVSRRQLKSASAVLGTYQNLESLLIRRLSDGGRADFNLKELNNEALAGGSASDVKKITTLLMYLKAAGLLDEMRRTRGSQNVSLVTKRSTQELEAAAQMRADLCAFIVESLKAMAQNGASAGSSDYVALSFSAVQLLRDYRQQSWLTETPVTLRDVENALLFLHRTGVLSLEGGFMVSYQGMTLERVELDNKRRYRKQDYAQFSEHYRQKVQQVH
;
A
#
# COMPACT_ATOMS: atom_id res chain seq x y z
N MET A 1 38.73 33.51 -13.62
CA MET A 1 39.89 33.05 -12.85
C MET A 1 40.44 34.23 -12.10
N SER A 2 40.20 34.33 -10.79
CA SER A 2 41.09 35.07 -9.88
C SER A 2 40.39 35.26 -8.53
N ASN A 3 41.01 34.71 -7.49
CA ASN A 3 40.87 35.07 -6.08
C ASN A 3 39.52 34.73 -5.39
N LEU A 4 39.23 33.45 -5.23
CA LEU A 4 38.43 32.95 -4.13
C LEU A 4 39.37 32.72 -2.92
N PRO A 5 39.04 33.21 -1.70
CA PRO A 5 39.80 32.88 -0.52
C PRO A 5 39.72 31.39 -0.31
N THR A 6 40.83 30.73 -0.32
CA THR A 6 40.98 29.33 0.05
C THR A 6 40.41 29.11 1.44
N LEU A 7 39.17 28.63 1.52
CA LEU A 7 38.62 28.07 2.76
C LEU A 7 39.53 26.89 3.11
N ALA A 8 40.11 26.93 4.28
CA ALA A 8 40.94 25.84 4.78
C ALA A 8 40.20 24.50 4.65
N THR A 9 40.62 23.68 3.70
CA THR A 9 40.01 22.38 3.37
C THR A 9 40.52 21.23 4.24
N GLY A 10 41.28 21.57 5.30
CA GLY A 10 41.77 20.54 6.21
C GLY A 10 40.68 20.01 7.15
N PRO A 11 40.74 18.73 7.53
CA PRO A 11 39.92 18.21 8.63
C PRO A 11 40.14 19.10 9.85
N VAL A 12 39.09 19.39 10.60
CA VAL A 12 39.24 20.01 11.92
C VAL A 12 40.05 19.02 12.73
N GLN A 13 41.24 19.40 13.19
CA GLN A 13 41.94 18.63 14.20
C GLN A 13 41.03 18.62 15.43
N LEU A 14 40.32 17.54 15.63
CA LEU A 14 39.64 17.25 16.88
C LEU A 14 40.73 17.06 17.91
N PRO A 15 40.74 17.83 19.00
CA PRO A 15 41.68 17.60 20.07
C PRO A 15 41.45 16.19 20.59
N GLY A 16 42.50 15.47 20.74
CA GLY A 16 42.71 14.08 21.10
C GLY A 16 41.55 13.31 21.75
N THR A 17 41.62 12.05 21.62
CA THR A 17 40.75 11.02 22.27
C THR A 17 39.86 11.59 23.36
N ILE A 18 38.54 11.48 23.20
CA ILE A 18 37.55 11.73 24.27
C ILE A 18 38.14 11.16 25.56
N ASN A 19 38.21 11.96 26.62
CA ASN A 19 38.68 11.46 27.90
C ASN A 19 37.73 10.39 28.40
N GLN A 20 38.09 9.12 28.20
CA GLN A 20 37.25 7.96 28.45
C GLN A 20 36.79 7.88 29.91
N ASP A 21 37.50 8.54 30.83
CA ASP A 21 37.17 8.56 32.25
C ASP A 21 35.97 9.47 32.58
N THR A 22 35.64 10.43 31.70
CA THR A 22 34.59 11.43 31.96
C THR A 22 33.22 11.05 31.42
N ILE A 23 33.09 9.95 30.66
CA ILE A 23 31.80 9.53 30.07
C ILE A 23 31.34 8.21 30.68
N VAL A 24 30.04 8.11 30.96
CA VAL A 24 29.35 6.89 31.41
C VAL A 24 28.19 6.62 30.49
N PHE A 25 28.05 5.38 29.99
CA PHE A 25 26.93 4.93 29.18
C PHE A 25 25.90 4.29 30.10
N ILE A 26 24.63 4.70 29.95
CA ILE A 26 23.54 4.32 30.87
C ILE A 26 22.27 3.97 30.10
N ASP A 27 21.47 3.11 30.73
CA ASP A 27 20.11 2.80 30.33
C ASP A 27 19.28 2.50 31.58
N ALA A 28 17.99 2.86 31.58
CA ALA A 28 17.10 2.67 32.71
C ALA A 28 15.77 2.03 32.30
N GLU A 29 15.41 0.95 32.98
CA GLU A 29 14.08 0.37 32.84
C GLU A 29 13.15 0.95 33.90
N VAL A 30 12.01 1.47 33.42
CA VAL A 30 11.01 2.15 34.25
C VAL A 30 9.66 1.47 34.13
N SER A 31 9.00 1.21 35.24
CA SER A 31 7.65 0.66 35.27
C SER A 31 6.66 1.64 34.62
N PRO A 32 5.95 1.24 33.53
CA PRO A 32 4.96 2.10 32.88
C PRO A 32 3.79 2.49 33.81
N GLU A 33 3.47 1.64 34.82
CA GLU A 33 2.32 1.84 35.72
C GLU A 33 2.66 2.79 36.87
N THR A 34 3.88 2.72 37.39
CA THR A 34 4.26 3.44 38.61
C THR A 34 5.24 4.59 38.37
N GLY A 35 5.87 4.66 37.19
CA GLY A 35 6.92 5.63 36.88
C GLY A 35 8.19 5.45 37.73
N LYS A 36 8.36 4.29 38.41
CA LYS A 36 9.52 3.99 39.23
C LYS A 36 10.57 3.26 38.43
N ILE A 37 11.85 3.57 38.70
CA ILE A 37 12.98 2.83 38.17
C ILE A 37 12.93 1.39 38.71
N VAL A 38 12.97 0.41 37.81
CA VAL A 38 12.93 -1.02 38.11
C VAL A 38 14.32 -1.61 38.04
N ASP A 39 15.10 -1.22 37.03
CA ASP A 39 16.45 -1.70 36.83
C ASP A 39 17.33 -0.63 36.17
N LEU A 40 18.66 -0.68 36.41
CA LEU A 40 19.63 0.27 35.94
C LEU A 40 20.86 -0.46 35.39
N GLY A 41 21.26 -0.11 34.20
CA GLY A 41 22.49 -0.56 33.58
C GLY A 41 23.43 0.60 33.30
N ALA A 42 24.72 0.41 33.55
CA ALA A 42 25.75 1.36 33.16
C ALA A 42 27.06 0.67 32.80
N CYS A 43 27.83 1.29 31.91
CA CYS A 43 29.21 0.85 31.64
C CYS A 43 30.10 2.04 31.34
N ARG A 44 31.41 1.83 31.53
CA ARG A 44 32.46 2.80 31.18
C ARG A 44 33.39 2.20 30.11
N PRO A 45 34.05 3.03 29.31
CA PRO A 45 35.00 2.57 28.30
C PRO A 45 36.16 1.72 28.85
N ASP A 46 36.53 1.89 30.10
CA ASP A 46 37.56 1.13 30.80
C ASP A 46 37.14 -0.31 31.19
N GLY A 47 35.90 -0.70 30.80
CA GLY A 47 35.33 -2.04 31.05
C GLY A 47 34.60 -2.18 32.37
N ARG A 48 34.61 -1.18 33.26
CA ARG A 48 33.76 -1.20 34.47
C ARG A 48 32.30 -1.14 34.10
N PHE A 49 31.46 -1.87 34.82
CA PHE A 49 30.00 -1.90 34.59
C PHE A 49 29.23 -1.94 35.92
N PHE A 50 27.97 -1.57 35.81
CA PHE A 50 26.99 -1.60 36.88
C PHE A 50 25.66 -2.19 36.34
N HIS A 51 25.03 -3.06 37.13
CA HIS A 51 23.72 -3.62 36.84
C HIS A 51 22.97 -3.94 38.14
N SER A 52 22.04 -3.12 38.54
CA SER A 52 21.23 -3.32 39.75
C SER A 52 20.11 -2.26 39.82
N SER A 53 19.05 -2.57 40.54
CA SER A 53 17.97 -1.61 40.88
C SER A 53 18.36 -0.61 41.97
N ASN A 54 19.60 -0.68 42.53
CA ASN A 54 20.03 0.20 43.61
C ASN A 54 20.47 1.58 43.09
N VAL A 55 19.59 2.55 43.22
CA VAL A 55 19.78 3.94 42.75
C VAL A 55 20.96 4.63 43.43
N ALA A 56 21.24 4.36 44.72
CA ALA A 56 22.33 4.99 45.45
C ALA A 56 23.68 4.48 44.96
N ALA A 57 23.83 3.17 44.73
CA ALA A 57 25.03 2.57 44.15
C ALA A 57 25.24 3.02 42.68
N PHE A 58 24.16 3.22 41.91
CA PHE A 58 24.23 3.77 40.57
C PHE A 58 24.77 5.20 40.58
N LYS A 59 24.31 6.05 41.50
CA LYS A 59 24.81 7.42 41.67
C LYS A 59 26.30 7.43 41.96
N GLU A 60 26.79 6.54 42.81
CA GLU A 60 28.22 6.46 43.14
C GLU A 60 29.04 5.95 41.94
N PHE A 61 28.53 4.99 41.16
CA PHE A 61 29.16 4.55 39.91
C PHE A 61 29.27 5.68 38.88
N CYS A 62 28.30 6.56 38.78
CA CYS A 62 28.31 7.73 37.87
C CYS A 62 29.12 8.92 38.39
N LYS A 63 29.63 8.85 39.60
CA LYS A 63 30.40 9.95 40.22
C LYS A 63 31.64 10.31 39.40
N GLY A 64 31.84 11.62 39.20
CA GLY A 64 32.93 12.17 38.39
C GLY A 64 32.70 12.15 36.88
N ALA A 65 31.55 11.66 36.41
CA ALA A 65 31.19 11.76 35.01
C ALA A 65 30.80 13.20 34.64
N GLU A 66 31.38 13.73 33.58
CA GLU A 66 30.97 15.00 32.97
C GLU A 66 29.84 14.78 31.96
N TYR A 67 29.81 13.57 31.36
CA TYR A 67 28.80 13.19 30.36
C TYR A 67 28.15 11.85 30.75
N VAL A 68 26.85 11.78 30.50
CA VAL A 68 26.06 10.55 30.51
C VAL A 68 25.50 10.31 29.14
N CYS A 69 25.82 9.15 28.56
CA CYS A 69 25.42 8.80 27.20
C CYS A 69 24.41 7.64 27.22
N GLY A 70 23.40 7.72 26.38
CA GLY A 70 22.42 6.67 26.21
C GLY A 70 21.59 6.85 24.93
N HIS A 71 20.76 5.87 24.64
CA HIS A 71 19.94 5.87 23.44
C HIS A 71 18.52 6.38 23.74
N ASN A 72 18.13 7.54 23.19
CA ASN A 72 16.89 8.27 23.52
C ASN A 72 16.90 8.84 24.96
N ILE A 73 18.07 9.03 25.51
CA ILE A 73 18.28 9.39 26.91
C ILE A 73 17.65 10.74 27.27
N VAL A 74 17.72 11.74 26.38
CA VAL A 74 17.20 13.09 26.62
C VAL A 74 15.68 13.07 26.72
N ALA A 75 15.01 12.31 25.89
CA ALA A 75 13.55 12.24 25.84
C ALA A 75 12.96 11.27 26.88
N PHE A 76 13.70 10.26 27.32
CA PHE A 76 13.19 9.22 28.22
C PHE A 76 13.92 9.14 29.56
N ASP A 77 15.15 8.67 29.60
CA ASP A 77 15.84 8.31 30.85
C ASP A 77 16.10 9.50 31.76
N MET A 78 16.48 10.64 31.19
CA MET A 78 16.83 11.85 31.97
C MET A 78 15.67 12.42 32.79
N GLN A 79 14.43 12.18 32.43
CA GLN A 79 13.28 12.58 33.23
C GLN A 79 13.23 11.87 34.60
N TYR A 80 13.78 10.63 34.68
CA TYR A 80 13.83 9.81 35.87
C TYR A 80 15.20 9.90 36.57
N LEU A 81 16.28 10.07 35.80
CA LEU A 81 17.64 10.04 36.33
C LEU A 81 18.16 11.41 36.77
N ARG A 82 17.59 12.53 36.29
CA ARG A 82 17.99 13.88 36.72
C ARG A 82 17.83 14.11 38.21
N PRO A 83 16.78 13.64 38.91
CA PRO A 83 16.68 13.72 40.37
C PRO A 83 17.78 12.95 41.13
N VAL A 84 18.33 11.90 40.51
CA VAL A 84 19.38 11.05 41.07
C VAL A 84 20.78 11.62 40.86
N LEU A 85 21.08 12.01 39.62
CA LEU A 85 22.41 12.45 39.17
C LEU A 85 22.63 13.95 39.41
N GLY A 86 21.57 14.74 39.57
CA GLY A 86 21.65 16.20 39.62
C GLY A 86 21.89 16.82 38.24
N ASP A 87 22.19 18.11 38.22
CA ASP A 87 22.46 18.89 36.99
C ASP A 87 23.93 18.82 36.51
N GLY A 88 24.76 17.99 37.15
CA GLY A 88 26.22 17.91 36.86
C GLY A 88 26.51 17.29 35.51
N PRO A 89 26.14 16.03 35.24
CA PRO A 89 26.47 15.37 33.98
C PRO A 89 25.63 15.85 32.80
N GLN A 90 26.28 16.11 31.66
CA GLN A 90 25.60 16.52 30.43
C GLN A 90 25.12 15.28 29.65
N PRO A 91 23.84 15.20 29.22
CA PRO A 91 23.35 14.07 28.45
C PRO A 91 23.84 14.11 27.00
N VAL A 92 24.25 12.95 26.50
CA VAL A 92 24.59 12.68 25.09
C VAL A 92 23.62 11.65 24.56
N ASP A 93 22.84 12.02 23.57
CA ASP A 93 21.77 11.17 23.02
C ASP A 93 22.18 10.59 21.67
N THR A 94 22.35 9.25 21.60
CA THR A 94 22.76 8.58 20.38
C THR A 94 21.64 8.46 19.35
N LEU A 95 20.37 8.50 19.72
CA LEU A 95 19.27 8.29 18.76
C LEU A 95 19.12 9.43 17.72
N PRO A 96 19.08 10.72 18.09
CA PRO A 96 19.10 11.83 17.14
C PRO A 96 20.37 11.88 16.29
N LEU A 97 21.51 11.55 16.89
CA LEU A 97 22.81 11.50 16.22
C LEU A 97 22.87 10.37 15.18
N SER A 98 22.42 9.19 15.54
CA SER A 98 22.33 8.07 14.61
C SER A 98 21.52 8.44 13.36
N ALA A 99 20.36 9.09 13.54
CA ALA A 99 19.53 9.52 12.41
C ALA A 99 20.18 10.62 11.54
N LEU A 100 21.05 11.46 12.12
CA LEU A 100 21.79 12.49 11.40
C LEU A 100 22.99 11.93 10.65
N LEU A 101 23.76 11.06 11.29
CA LEU A 101 25.03 10.56 10.77
C LEU A 101 24.88 9.34 9.86
N PHE A 102 23.84 8.54 10.09
CA PHE A 102 23.49 7.36 9.29
C PHE A 102 22.14 7.51 8.59
N PRO A 103 21.92 8.53 7.74
CA PRO A 103 20.62 8.83 7.14
C PRO A 103 20.12 7.73 6.18
N ARG A 104 20.95 6.73 5.85
CA ARG A 104 20.59 5.54 5.06
C ARG A 104 20.01 4.40 5.91
N LYS A 105 20.29 4.39 7.24
CA LYS A 105 19.67 3.41 8.14
C LYS A 105 18.18 3.73 8.28
N ARG A 106 17.33 2.73 8.06
CA ARG A 106 15.84 2.89 8.17
C ARG A 106 15.38 2.95 9.62
N PHE A 107 16.00 2.18 10.47
CA PHE A 107 15.67 2.06 11.89
C PHE A 107 16.88 2.43 12.74
N HIS A 108 16.64 3.30 13.71
CA HIS A 108 17.67 3.82 14.62
C HIS A 108 17.50 3.30 16.05
N LYS A 109 16.51 2.44 16.32
CA LYS A 109 16.39 1.76 17.61
C LYS A 109 17.54 0.77 17.76
N LEU A 110 18.05 0.63 19.00
CA LEU A 110 19.02 -0.44 19.31
C LEU A 110 18.39 -1.81 18.98
N LEU A 111 19.11 -2.61 18.21
CA LEU A 111 18.64 -3.95 17.83
C LEU A 111 18.59 -4.81 19.09
N LYS A 112 17.39 -5.33 19.37
CA LYS A 112 17.20 -6.33 20.44
C LYS A 112 17.35 -7.74 19.84
N ASP A 113 18.54 -8.05 19.31
CA ASP A 113 18.80 -9.29 18.56
C ASP A 113 18.71 -10.56 19.41
N GLU A 114 18.72 -10.42 20.73
CA GLU A 114 18.68 -11.57 21.66
C GLU A 114 17.27 -11.95 22.12
N LYS A 115 16.22 -11.22 21.74
CA LYS A 115 14.84 -11.56 22.10
C LYS A 115 14.34 -12.92 21.58
N LEU A 116 15.08 -13.55 20.68
CA LEU A 116 14.78 -14.87 20.11
C LEU A 116 15.52 -16.03 20.79
N LEU A 117 16.51 -15.75 21.65
CA LEU A 117 17.40 -16.80 22.18
C LEU A 117 17.50 -16.89 23.70
N THR A 118 17.08 -15.86 24.47
CA THR A 118 17.11 -15.89 25.93
C THR A 118 15.84 -15.29 26.51
N ASP A 119 15.36 -15.84 27.63
CA ASP A 119 14.20 -15.35 28.42
C ASP A 119 14.49 -14.02 29.15
N GLU A 120 15.64 -13.39 28.94
CA GLU A 120 15.97 -12.08 29.52
C GLU A 120 15.35 -10.94 28.69
N LEU A 121 14.10 -10.66 29.01
CA LEU A 121 13.37 -9.48 28.56
C LEU A 121 13.94 -8.24 29.29
N ASN A 122 14.58 -7.33 28.53
CA ASN A 122 15.07 -6.02 28.96
C ASN A 122 16.29 -6.08 29.92
N ASN A 123 17.50 -6.07 29.37
CA ASN A 123 18.74 -5.95 30.14
C ASN A 123 19.35 -4.57 29.89
N PRO A 124 19.19 -3.59 30.83
CA PRO A 124 19.68 -2.22 30.65
C PRO A 124 21.20 -2.14 30.53
N LEU A 125 21.96 -3.08 31.08
CA LEU A 125 23.42 -3.15 30.89
C LEU A 125 23.79 -3.51 29.44
N SER A 126 23.02 -4.42 28.82
CA SER A 126 23.19 -4.74 27.39
C SER A 126 22.90 -3.54 26.50
N ASP A 127 21.84 -2.81 26.80
CA ASP A 127 21.46 -1.63 26.01
C ASP A 127 22.43 -0.45 26.23
N ALA A 128 22.99 -0.26 27.44
CA ALA A 128 24.06 0.69 27.69
C ALA A 128 25.35 0.34 26.91
N ARG A 129 25.73 -0.94 26.79
CA ARG A 129 26.88 -1.38 25.99
C ARG A 129 26.69 -1.17 24.51
N LYS A 130 25.46 -1.42 24.00
CA LYS A 130 25.10 -1.13 22.59
C LYS A 130 25.11 0.38 22.31
N ALA A 131 24.66 1.20 23.27
CA ALA A 131 24.73 2.66 23.15
C ALA A 131 26.20 3.13 23.10
N MET A 132 27.10 2.50 23.86
CA MET A 132 28.55 2.78 23.80
C MET A 132 29.15 2.45 22.43
N ALA A 133 28.87 1.27 21.89
CA ALA A 133 29.35 0.88 20.56
C ALA A 133 28.77 1.81 19.46
N LEU A 134 27.47 2.15 19.53
CA LEU A 134 26.86 3.09 18.60
C LEU A 134 27.49 4.50 18.69
N PHE A 135 27.78 4.98 19.88
CA PHE A 135 28.43 6.27 20.07
C PHE A 135 29.84 6.30 19.44
N GLU A 136 30.62 5.22 19.55
CA GLU A 136 31.91 5.10 18.88
C GLU A 136 31.79 5.15 17.37
N GLU A 137 30.79 4.45 16.80
CA GLU A 137 30.47 4.53 15.37
C GLU A 137 30.06 5.97 14.96
N GLU A 138 29.25 6.66 15.77
CA GLU A 138 28.80 8.02 15.53
C GLU A 138 29.96 9.03 15.54
N VAL A 139 30.89 8.90 16.49
CA VAL A 139 32.11 9.72 16.53
C VAL A 139 32.96 9.48 15.28
N ALA A 140 33.16 8.23 14.89
CA ALA A 140 33.90 7.89 13.67
C ALA A 140 33.23 8.50 12.43
N ALA A 141 31.91 8.28 12.27
CA ALA A 141 31.15 8.82 11.15
C ALA A 141 31.14 10.35 11.10
N PHE A 142 31.07 11.01 12.26
CA PHE A 142 31.16 12.47 12.32
C PHE A 142 32.55 12.96 11.89
N ASN A 143 33.63 12.30 12.30
CA ASN A 143 35.01 12.62 11.93
C ASN A 143 35.29 12.42 10.42
N GLU A 144 34.59 11.48 9.78
CA GLU A 144 34.68 11.27 8.33
C GLU A 144 33.96 12.34 7.52
N LEU A 145 33.08 13.15 8.14
CA LEU A 145 32.44 14.24 7.43
C LEU A 145 33.45 15.34 7.02
N PRO A 146 33.25 15.97 5.84
CA PRO A 146 34.03 17.15 5.51
C PRO A 146 33.98 18.20 6.64
N GLY A 147 35.12 18.76 7.04
CA GLY A 147 35.23 19.66 8.17
C GLY A 147 34.31 20.89 8.10
N VAL A 148 33.98 21.36 6.88
CA VAL A 148 32.98 22.42 6.68
C VAL A 148 31.58 21.97 7.11
N LEU A 149 31.23 20.69 6.86
CA LEU A 149 29.91 20.11 7.20
C LEU A 149 29.82 19.85 8.71
N GLN A 150 30.91 19.37 9.33
CA GLN A 150 30.98 19.20 10.78
C GLN A 150 30.70 20.53 11.49
N ARG A 151 31.38 21.63 11.07
CA ARG A 151 31.17 22.97 11.60
C ARG A 151 29.76 23.49 11.35
N LEU A 152 29.19 23.21 10.16
CA LEU A 152 27.83 23.60 9.81
C LEU A 152 26.80 22.92 10.71
N PHE A 153 26.91 21.59 10.90
CA PHE A 153 26.02 20.85 11.81
C PHE A 153 26.16 21.33 13.26
N CYS A 154 27.38 21.53 13.74
CA CYS A 154 27.60 22.08 15.06
C CYS A 154 26.96 23.46 15.22
N ALA A 155 27.16 24.39 14.27
CA ALA A 155 26.57 25.75 14.31
C ALA A 155 25.03 25.72 14.36
N MET A 156 24.39 24.78 13.64
CA MET A 156 22.93 24.63 13.61
C MET A 156 22.36 23.94 14.86
N LEU A 157 23.08 22.96 15.44
CA LEU A 157 22.53 22.03 16.39
C LEU A 157 23.05 22.16 17.84
N LYS A 158 24.15 22.84 18.09
CA LYS A 158 24.79 22.94 19.42
C LYS A 158 23.91 23.49 20.54
N ASN A 159 22.88 24.26 20.19
CA ASN A 159 21.93 24.85 21.14
C ASN A 159 20.68 23.97 21.35
N ARG A 160 20.62 22.83 20.71
CA ARG A 160 19.51 21.88 20.87
C ARG A 160 19.89 20.87 21.94
N PRO A 161 19.03 20.60 22.95
CA PRO A 161 19.34 19.71 24.06
C PRO A 161 19.80 18.31 23.63
N GLU A 162 19.15 17.79 22.60
CA GLU A 162 19.38 16.46 22.05
C GLU A 162 20.73 16.30 21.32
N PHE A 163 21.41 17.39 20.97
CA PHE A 163 22.71 17.38 20.26
C PHE A 163 23.82 18.07 21.05
N ALA A 164 23.46 18.95 21.99
CA ALA A 164 24.41 19.82 22.68
C ALA A 164 25.53 19.05 23.40
N GLY A 165 25.17 17.93 24.07
CA GLY A 165 26.11 17.10 24.79
C GLY A 165 27.18 16.50 23.89
N PHE A 166 26.82 16.03 22.72
CA PHE A 166 27.73 15.45 21.73
C PHE A 166 28.80 16.47 21.28
N PHE A 167 28.38 17.66 20.85
CA PHE A 167 29.32 18.68 20.37
C PHE A 167 30.23 19.21 21.47
N ARG A 168 29.74 19.27 22.71
CA ARG A 168 30.58 19.63 23.88
C ARG A 168 31.56 18.53 24.22
N CYS A 169 31.12 17.27 24.23
CA CYS A 169 31.97 16.09 24.50
C CYS A 169 33.12 16.01 23.50
N LEU A 170 32.88 16.33 22.23
CA LEU A 170 33.91 16.36 21.19
C LEU A 170 34.71 17.67 21.13
N ASN A 171 34.37 18.67 21.98
CA ASN A 171 35.01 19.99 22.02
C ASN A 171 35.04 20.67 20.61
N VAL A 172 33.98 20.50 19.82
CA VAL A 172 33.92 21.05 18.47
C VAL A 172 33.90 22.60 18.50
N GLN A 173 34.98 23.19 18.05
CA GLN A 173 35.07 24.63 17.91
C GLN A 173 34.04 25.16 16.88
N THR A 174 33.19 26.10 17.27
CA THR A 174 32.20 26.70 16.37
C THR A 174 32.70 28.03 15.84
N PRO A 175 33.17 28.12 14.60
CA PRO A 175 33.33 29.43 13.97
C PRO A 175 31.95 30.03 13.72
N THR A 176 31.88 31.37 13.89
CA THR A 176 30.72 32.12 13.38
C THR A 176 30.72 32.02 11.86
N PHE A 177 29.76 31.35 11.27
CA PHE A 177 29.56 31.47 9.83
C PHE A 177 28.95 32.80 9.50
N ALA A 178 29.68 33.64 8.76
CA ALA A 178 29.16 34.90 8.24
C ALA A 178 28.02 34.67 7.22
N ASP A 179 28.08 33.53 6.48
CA ASP A 179 27.11 33.19 5.45
C ASP A 179 26.89 31.65 5.42
N PRO A 180 26.06 31.09 6.33
CA PRO A 180 25.73 29.65 6.29
C PRO A 180 25.04 29.20 4.98
N ALA A 181 24.17 30.04 4.42
CA ALA A 181 23.46 29.77 3.18
C ALA A 181 24.40 29.66 1.98
N GLY A 182 25.39 30.58 1.88
CA GLY A 182 26.41 30.49 0.84
C GLY A 182 27.28 29.24 0.96
N VAL A 183 27.56 28.77 2.16
CA VAL A 183 28.29 27.52 2.41
C VAL A 183 27.46 26.33 1.91
N ILE A 184 26.17 26.24 2.26
CA ILE A 184 25.27 25.16 1.81
C ILE A 184 25.15 25.15 0.30
N LYS A 185 24.97 26.33 -0.33
CA LYS A 185 24.89 26.45 -1.80
C LYS A 185 26.14 25.90 -2.50
N ARG A 186 27.32 26.20 -1.97
CA ARG A 186 28.59 25.68 -2.54
C ARG A 186 28.74 24.16 -2.38
N LEU A 187 28.34 23.64 -1.23
CA LEU A 187 28.44 22.20 -0.95
C LEU A 187 27.44 21.34 -1.75
N MET A 188 26.30 21.93 -2.11
CA MET A 188 25.14 21.20 -2.65
C MET A 188 24.59 21.80 -3.96
N ALA A 189 25.40 22.56 -4.72
CA ALA A 189 24.96 23.36 -5.86
C ALA A 189 24.21 22.60 -6.95
N ASP A 190 24.58 21.34 -7.15
CA ASP A 190 23.99 20.41 -8.14
C ASP A 190 22.81 19.59 -7.58
N ARG A 191 22.55 19.67 -6.26
CA ARG A 191 21.62 18.80 -5.55
C ARG A 191 20.39 19.50 -4.99
N LEU A 192 20.37 20.83 -5.02
CA LEU A 192 19.25 21.64 -4.53
C LEU A 192 19.10 22.95 -5.32
N CYS A 193 17.94 23.60 -5.17
CA CYS A 193 17.68 24.90 -5.75
C CYS A 193 18.52 25.99 -5.05
N ILE A 194 19.39 26.68 -5.80
CA ILE A 194 20.23 27.75 -5.27
C ILE A 194 19.45 28.99 -4.81
N HIS A 195 18.18 29.09 -5.18
CA HIS A 195 17.28 30.18 -4.80
C HIS A 195 16.34 29.80 -3.64
N ALA A 196 16.52 28.63 -3.02
CA ALA A 196 15.79 28.26 -1.80
C ALA A 196 16.13 29.20 -0.64
N ASP A 197 15.16 29.46 0.25
CA ASP A 197 15.35 30.32 1.43
C ASP A 197 16.17 29.61 2.53
N LEU A 198 17.45 29.39 2.24
CA LEU A 198 18.36 28.68 3.16
C LEU A 198 18.58 29.45 4.47
N ASP A 199 18.66 30.78 4.41
CA ASP A 199 18.84 31.62 5.60
C ASP A 199 17.63 31.55 6.52
N GLY A 200 16.44 31.67 5.97
CA GLY A 200 15.20 31.51 6.71
C GLY A 200 15.03 30.10 7.29
N LEU A 201 15.39 29.07 6.54
CA LEU A 201 15.35 27.69 7.02
C LEU A 201 16.37 27.44 8.14
N ALA A 202 17.59 27.90 8.02
CA ALA A 202 18.63 27.77 9.05
C ALA A 202 18.23 28.43 10.38
N LYS A 203 17.50 29.53 10.31
CA LYS A 203 17.01 30.24 11.52
C LYS A 203 15.77 29.56 12.12
N ARG A 204 14.81 29.22 11.30
CA ARG A 204 13.49 28.70 11.76
C ARG A 204 13.45 27.20 12.01
N ARG A 205 14.26 26.43 11.29
CA ARG A 205 14.22 24.96 11.22
C ARG A 205 15.62 24.34 11.15
N PRO A 206 16.55 24.66 12.10
CA PRO A 206 17.94 24.23 12.00
C PRO A 206 18.13 22.71 12.06
N ALA A 207 17.38 21.98 12.88
CA ALA A 207 17.48 20.53 12.99
C ALA A 207 16.93 19.84 11.73
N GLU A 208 15.76 20.26 11.27
CA GLU A 208 15.16 19.72 10.05
C GLU A 208 16.02 20.01 8.81
N LEU A 209 16.67 21.18 8.76
CA LEU A 209 17.63 21.52 7.71
C LEU A 209 18.86 20.62 7.77
N ALA A 210 19.39 20.34 8.97
CA ALA A 210 20.54 19.46 9.15
C ALA A 210 20.22 18.04 8.67
N TYR A 211 19.06 17.46 9.05
CA TYR A 211 18.60 16.17 8.57
C TYR A 211 18.39 16.15 7.05
N ALA A 212 17.78 17.21 6.50
CA ALA A 212 17.58 17.31 5.05
C ALA A 212 18.91 17.34 4.29
N LEU A 213 19.91 18.09 4.76
CA LEU A 213 21.25 18.16 4.16
C LEU A 213 22.01 16.83 4.30
N ALA A 214 21.92 16.17 5.46
CA ALA A 214 22.50 14.85 5.67
C ALA A 214 21.90 13.84 4.68
N PHE A 215 20.57 13.86 4.51
CA PHE A 215 19.87 13.02 3.56
C PHE A 215 20.27 13.32 2.11
N ILE A 216 20.25 14.60 1.68
CA ILE A 216 20.63 15.00 0.31
C ILE A 216 22.04 14.56 -0.04
N ARG A 217 22.97 14.59 0.95
CA ARG A 217 24.37 14.19 0.74
C ARG A 217 24.52 12.69 0.54
N ALA A 218 23.84 11.89 1.37
CA ALA A 218 24.13 10.47 1.51
C ALA A 218 23.15 9.57 0.78
N ALA A 219 21.94 10.07 0.43
CA ALA A 219 20.87 9.23 -0.10
C ALA A 219 21.17 8.68 -1.49
N GLU A 220 21.07 7.38 -1.61
CA GLU A 220 20.95 6.64 -2.86
C GLU A 220 19.47 6.52 -3.30
N PRO A 221 19.21 6.04 -4.53
CA PRO A 221 17.85 5.95 -5.05
C PRO A 221 16.84 5.19 -4.17
N ALA A 222 17.28 4.27 -3.33
CA ALA A 222 16.40 3.47 -2.46
C ALA A 222 16.25 4.00 -1.03
N ASP A 223 17.00 5.04 -0.65
CA ASP A 223 17.02 5.54 0.72
C ASP A 223 15.83 6.47 1.02
N VAL A 224 15.42 6.54 2.28
CA VAL A 224 14.31 7.37 2.78
C VAL A 224 14.70 8.11 4.03
N ILE A 225 14.00 9.22 4.27
CA ILE A 225 14.05 9.86 5.58
C ILE A 225 13.58 8.84 6.62
N PRO A 226 14.38 8.55 7.65
CA PRO A 226 14.00 7.57 8.68
C PRO A 226 12.63 7.90 9.28
N PRO A 227 11.77 6.90 9.53
CA PRO A 227 10.46 7.12 10.15
C PRO A 227 10.54 7.87 11.48
N TRP A 228 11.60 7.64 12.25
CA TRP A 228 11.83 8.36 13.50
C TRP A 228 12.00 9.87 13.27
N VAL A 229 12.75 10.30 12.22
CA VAL A 229 12.90 11.71 11.86
C VAL A 229 11.55 12.30 11.43
N ASN A 230 10.77 11.57 10.61
CA ASN A 230 9.44 12.04 10.21
C ASN A 230 8.49 12.24 11.40
N THR A 231 8.63 11.44 12.45
CA THR A 231 7.80 11.55 13.67
C THR A 231 8.26 12.68 14.59
N ASN A 232 9.58 12.82 14.82
CA ASN A 232 10.12 13.76 15.80
C ASN A 232 10.45 15.14 15.20
N TYR A 233 10.74 15.20 13.90
CA TYR A 233 11.02 16.39 13.11
C TYR A 233 10.15 16.45 11.83
N PRO A 234 8.83 16.52 11.97
CA PRO A 234 7.88 16.35 10.86
C PRO A 234 8.03 17.40 9.75
N ALA A 235 8.65 18.53 10.04
CA ALA A 235 8.93 19.56 9.04
C ALA A 235 10.14 19.24 8.15
N THR A 236 10.92 18.17 8.41
CA THR A 236 12.09 17.82 7.59
C THR A 236 11.70 17.57 6.13
N GLN A 237 10.57 16.92 5.90
CA GLN A 237 10.08 16.67 4.55
C GLN A 237 9.72 17.97 3.82
N ALA A 238 9.07 18.91 4.50
CA ALA A 238 8.75 20.23 3.92
C ALA A 238 10.01 21.05 3.61
N VAL A 239 11.04 20.95 4.46
CA VAL A 239 12.35 21.53 4.18
C VAL A 239 12.98 20.91 2.93
N LEU A 240 12.94 19.57 2.82
CA LEU A 240 13.47 18.87 1.66
C LEU A 240 12.72 19.25 0.37
N GLU A 241 11.40 19.41 0.42
CA GLU A 241 10.58 19.90 -0.69
C GLU A 241 10.93 21.32 -1.09
N ALA A 242 11.10 22.22 -0.12
CA ALA A 242 11.52 23.59 -0.36
C ALA A 242 12.92 23.68 -1.02
N LEU A 243 13.81 22.76 -0.67
CA LEU A 243 15.16 22.67 -1.24
C LEU A 243 15.20 22.04 -2.63
N ARG A 244 14.36 21.00 -2.87
CA ARG A 244 14.53 20.11 -4.02
C ARG A 244 13.34 19.99 -4.94
N PHE A 245 12.13 20.34 -4.52
CA PHE A 245 10.91 20.18 -5.31
C PHE A 245 10.02 21.42 -5.40
N THR A 246 10.59 22.60 -5.10
CA THR A 246 9.91 23.88 -5.30
C THR A 246 10.60 24.63 -6.44
N PRO A 247 9.97 24.74 -7.63
CA PRO A 247 10.58 25.41 -8.76
C PRO A 247 10.81 26.90 -8.46
N CYS A 248 11.99 27.39 -8.72
CA CYS A 248 12.26 28.82 -8.54
C CYS A 248 11.85 29.63 -9.79
N SER A 249 11.37 30.86 -9.59
CA SER A 249 10.97 31.75 -10.68
C SER A 249 12.12 32.15 -11.64
N LYS A 250 13.37 32.08 -11.14
CA LYS A 250 14.57 32.43 -11.92
C LYS A 250 15.10 31.32 -12.82
N GLY A 251 14.56 30.09 -12.70
CA GLY A 251 14.93 28.95 -13.52
C GLY A 251 16.41 28.57 -13.41
N CYS A 252 16.90 28.28 -12.19
CA CYS A 252 18.29 27.86 -11.99
C CYS A 252 18.60 26.52 -12.68
N PRO A 253 19.89 26.17 -12.88
CA PRO A 253 20.27 24.91 -13.55
C PRO A 253 19.63 23.67 -12.94
N TYR A 254 19.61 23.54 -11.62
CA TYR A 254 18.96 22.46 -10.91
C TYR A 254 17.47 22.34 -11.26
N CYS A 255 16.71 23.46 -11.19
CA CYS A 255 15.28 23.43 -11.49
C CYS A 255 15.00 23.12 -12.96
N LYS A 256 15.83 23.62 -13.89
CA LYS A 256 15.69 23.32 -15.32
C LYS A 256 15.94 21.86 -15.64
N GLU A 257 16.91 21.24 -14.98
CA GLU A 257 17.25 19.83 -15.20
C GLU A 257 16.30 18.87 -14.48
N ARG A 258 15.99 19.15 -13.20
CA ARG A 258 15.32 18.18 -12.32
C ARG A 258 13.81 18.38 -12.19
N LEU A 259 13.32 19.60 -12.40
CA LEU A 259 11.90 19.95 -12.23
C LEU A 259 11.20 20.27 -13.55
N ASP A 260 11.91 20.27 -14.69
CA ASP A 260 11.23 20.40 -15.97
C ASP A 260 10.51 19.10 -16.33
N VAL A 261 9.19 19.25 -16.58
CA VAL A 261 8.32 18.10 -16.85
C VAL A 261 8.61 17.42 -18.20
N LYS A 262 9.15 18.14 -19.19
CA LYS A 262 9.54 17.55 -20.49
C LYS A 262 10.77 16.68 -20.34
N THR A 263 11.78 17.17 -19.64
CA THR A 263 12.98 16.39 -19.30
C THR A 263 12.60 15.15 -18.48
N GLY A 264 11.69 15.30 -17.50
CA GLY A 264 11.16 14.19 -16.74
C GLY A 264 10.39 13.18 -17.59
N LEU A 265 9.56 13.64 -18.52
CA LEU A 265 8.79 12.79 -19.44
C LEU A 265 9.69 11.91 -20.30
N SER A 266 10.71 12.48 -20.90
CA SER A 266 11.69 11.73 -21.70
C SER A 266 12.45 10.72 -20.83
N ARG A 267 12.91 11.13 -19.64
CA ARG A 267 13.68 10.28 -18.73
C ARG A 267 12.91 9.08 -18.18
N PHE A 268 11.66 9.26 -17.73
CA PHE A 268 10.88 8.18 -17.11
C PHE A 268 10.09 7.35 -18.12
N PHE A 269 9.59 7.97 -19.18
CA PHE A 269 8.64 7.33 -20.09
C PHE A 269 9.15 7.20 -21.52
N GLY A 270 10.28 7.85 -21.87
CA GLY A 270 10.84 7.82 -23.21
C GLY A 270 10.02 8.58 -24.27
N PHE A 271 9.20 9.55 -23.84
CA PHE A 271 8.41 10.38 -24.74
C PHE A 271 9.03 11.77 -24.89
N ASP A 272 9.08 12.28 -26.12
CA ASP A 272 9.68 13.58 -26.41
C ASP A 272 8.72 14.75 -26.14
N SER A 273 7.41 14.52 -26.19
CA SER A 273 6.38 15.55 -25.98
C SER A 273 5.13 15.01 -25.29
N PHE A 274 4.44 15.92 -24.61
CA PHE A 274 3.08 15.69 -24.11
C PHE A 274 2.06 15.72 -25.25
N ARG A 275 0.93 15.07 -25.07
CA ARG A 275 -0.22 15.20 -25.96
C ARG A 275 -0.87 16.55 -25.78
N THR A 276 -1.38 17.08 -26.90
CA THR A 276 -2.24 18.26 -26.91
C THR A 276 -3.70 17.84 -27.12
N TYR A 277 -4.63 18.63 -26.65
CA TYR A 277 -6.07 18.45 -26.87
C TYR A 277 -6.61 19.71 -27.50
N ASN A 278 -7.15 19.63 -28.72
CA ASN A 278 -7.59 20.80 -29.48
C ASN A 278 -6.53 21.91 -29.53
N ASP A 279 -5.27 21.52 -29.78
CA ASP A 279 -4.09 22.38 -29.80
C ASP A 279 -3.67 23.00 -28.46
N GLU A 280 -4.37 22.67 -27.35
CA GLU A 280 -3.99 23.11 -26.01
C GLU A 280 -3.09 22.08 -25.29
N PRO A 281 -1.99 22.49 -24.67
CA PRO A 281 -1.04 21.59 -24.01
C PRO A 281 -1.51 21.20 -22.58
N LEU A 282 -2.78 20.80 -22.44
CA LEU A 282 -3.42 20.56 -21.12
C LEU A 282 -2.73 19.45 -20.32
N GLN A 283 -2.20 18.43 -20.99
CA GLN A 283 -1.46 17.34 -20.31
C GLN A 283 -0.17 17.89 -19.66
N GLU A 284 0.59 18.72 -20.39
CA GLU A 284 1.77 19.40 -19.86
C GLU A 284 1.41 20.40 -18.75
N MET A 285 0.34 21.17 -18.93
CA MET A 285 -0.15 22.11 -17.92
C MET A 285 -0.53 21.41 -16.62
N ALA A 286 -1.20 20.25 -16.70
CA ALA A 286 -1.56 19.47 -15.52
C ALA A 286 -0.32 18.92 -14.79
N ALA A 287 0.68 18.41 -15.54
CA ALA A 287 1.93 17.95 -14.96
C ALA A 287 2.71 19.11 -14.30
N ARG A 288 2.79 20.28 -14.94
CA ARG A 288 3.45 21.48 -14.39
C ARG A 288 2.75 21.99 -13.14
N ALA A 289 1.41 22.06 -13.15
CA ALA A 289 0.62 22.44 -11.98
C ALA A 289 0.86 21.49 -10.81
N ALA A 290 0.94 20.18 -11.07
CA ALA A 290 1.24 19.19 -10.06
C ALA A 290 2.65 19.33 -9.48
N VAL A 291 3.68 19.57 -10.31
CA VAL A 291 5.05 19.87 -9.85
C VAL A 291 5.11 21.18 -9.08
N GLY A 292 4.30 22.17 -9.46
CA GLY A 292 4.14 23.43 -8.72
C GLY A 292 3.39 23.32 -7.39
N GLY A 293 2.92 22.12 -7.00
CA GLY A 293 2.20 21.90 -5.74
C GLY A 293 0.72 22.30 -5.79
N GLU A 294 0.18 22.67 -6.96
CA GLU A 294 -1.22 23.06 -7.12
C GLU A 294 -2.16 21.85 -7.00
N SER A 295 -3.35 22.07 -6.46
CA SER A 295 -4.46 21.14 -6.52
C SER A 295 -5.24 21.36 -7.81
N LEU A 296 -5.67 20.28 -8.50
CA LEU A 296 -6.28 20.39 -9.82
C LEU A 296 -7.41 19.39 -10.06
N LEU A 297 -8.27 19.72 -11.00
CA LEU A 297 -9.26 18.83 -11.60
C LEU A 297 -9.01 18.79 -13.11
N ALA A 298 -8.63 17.64 -13.62
CA ALA A 298 -8.37 17.40 -15.04
C ALA A 298 -9.47 16.55 -15.66
N VAL A 299 -10.13 17.07 -16.70
CA VAL A 299 -11.16 16.37 -17.46
C VAL A 299 -10.61 16.11 -18.86
N PHE A 300 -10.11 14.89 -19.07
CA PHE A 300 -9.46 14.47 -20.31
C PHE A 300 -10.17 13.23 -20.89
N PRO A 301 -10.31 13.10 -22.21
CA PRO A 301 -11.03 11.99 -22.84
C PRO A 301 -10.40 10.62 -22.48
N THR A 302 -11.18 9.57 -22.64
CA THR A 302 -10.72 8.19 -22.50
C THR A 302 -9.58 7.91 -23.49
N GLY A 303 -8.50 7.26 -23.03
CA GLY A 303 -7.31 7.04 -23.88
C GLY A 303 -6.40 8.26 -24.03
N GLY A 304 -6.76 9.41 -23.48
CA GLY A 304 -6.01 10.67 -23.55
C GLY A 304 -4.73 10.71 -22.71
N GLY A 305 -4.28 9.60 -22.09
CA GLY A 305 -3.02 9.57 -21.35
C GLY A 305 -3.07 10.26 -19.98
N LYS A 306 -4.22 10.26 -19.31
CA LYS A 306 -4.42 10.81 -17.95
C LYS A 306 -3.35 10.34 -16.96
N SER A 307 -2.98 9.06 -17.00
CA SER A 307 -2.07 8.45 -16.02
C SER A 307 -0.69 9.11 -15.98
N ILE A 308 -0.14 9.52 -17.12
CA ILE A 308 1.17 10.19 -17.19
C ILE A 308 1.17 11.51 -16.43
N THR A 309 0.05 12.25 -16.45
CA THR A 309 -0.04 13.58 -15.82
C THR A 309 0.09 13.57 -14.32
N PHE A 310 -0.17 12.44 -13.67
CA PHE A 310 0.04 12.28 -12.23
C PHE A 310 1.19 11.34 -11.88
N GLN A 311 1.46 10.32 -12.72
CA GLN A 311 2.59 9.41 -12.50
C GLN A 311 3.93 10.15 -12.60
N LEU A 312 4.09 11.00 -13.63
CA LEU A 312 5.33 11.75 -13.83
C LEU A 312 5.67 12.68 -12.65
N PRO A 313 4.78 13.58 -12.17
CA PRO A 313 5.08 14.39 -11.00
C PRO A 313 5.35 13.57 -9.75
N ALA A 314 4.61 12.46 -9.54
CA ALA A 314 4.81 11.55 -8.41
C ALA A 314 6.19 10.89 -8.42
N LEU A 315 6.66 10.45 -9.59
CA LEU A 315 7.98 9.84 -9.76
C LEU A 315 9.10 10.88 -9.58
N MET A 316 8.95 12.08 -10.16
CA MET A 316 9.89 13.18 -9.97
C MET A 316 10.00 13.59 -8.50
N GLN A 317 8.87 13.79 -7.82
CA GLN A 317 8.86 14.14 -6.40
C GLN A 317 9.41 13.01 -5.53
N GLY A 318 8.98 11.78 -5.79
CA GLY A 318 9.47 10.61 -5.08
C GLY A 318 10.98 10.39 -5.23
N GLU A 319 11.56 10.66 -6.40
CA GLU A 319 13.01 10.59 -6.60
C GLU A 319 13.75 11.66 -5.80
N LEU A 320 13.25 12.89 -5.80
CA LEU A 320 13.95 14.03 -5.21
C LEU A 320 13.73 14.16 -3.69
N THR A 321 12.55 13.83 -3.20
CA THR A 321 12.17 14.08 -1.81
C THR A 321 11.72 12.84 -1.04
N ARG A 322 11.60 11.70 -1.70
CA ARG A 322 11.06 10.45 -1.14
C ARG A 322 9.63 10.58 -0.59
N ALA A 323 8.91 11.58 -1.03
CA ALA A 323 7.50 11.73 -0.72
C ALA A 323 6.66 10.63 -1.36
N LEU A 324 5.51 10.38 -0.79
CA LEU A 324 4.54 9.41 -1.29
C LEU A 324 3.36 10.11 -1.94
N THR A 325 3.00 9.69 -3.14
CA THR A 325 1.73 10.02 -3.78
C THR A 325 0.79 8.82 -3.65
N VAL A 326 -0.42 9.06 -3.16
CA VAL A 326 -1.47 8.04 -3.03
C VAL A 326 -2.48 8.22 -4.16
N VAL A 327 -2.70 7.17 -4.93
CA VAL A 327 -3.69 7.15 -6.02
C VAL A 327 -4.90 6.34 -5.56
N ILE A 328 -6.05 6.99 -5.51
CA ILE A 328 -7.33 6.36 -5.25
C ILE A 328 -7.95 5.99 -6.59
N SER A 329 -8.20 4.70 -6.79
CA SER A 329 -8.87 4.20 -7.99
C SER A 329 -9.97 3.21 -7.61
N PRO A 330 -11.13 3.22 -8.29
CA PRO A 330 -12.27 2.38 -7.91
C PRO A 330 -12.11 0.91 -8.30
N LEU A 331 -11.11 0.58 -9.13
CA LEU A 331 -11.00 -0.73 -9.76
C LEU A 331 -9.66 -1.41 -9.48
N GLN A 332 -9.74 -2.58 -8.88
CA GLN A 332 -8.57 -3.37 -8.51
C GLN A 332 -7.75 -3.85 -9.72
N SER A 333 -8.43 -4.24 -10.81
CA SER A 333 -7.76 -4.65 -12.05
C SER A 333 -6.98 -3.50 -12.68
N LEU A 334 -7.59 -2.30 -12.72
CA LEU A 334 -6.93 -1.11 -13.26
C LEU A 334 -5.68 -0.73 -12.45
N MET A 335 -5.77 -0.78 -11.11
CA MET A 335 -4.62 -0.52 -10.24
C MET A 335 -3.47 -1.49 -10.53
N LYS A 336 -3.77 -2.77 -10.67
CA LYS A 336 -2.79 -3.80 -11.02
C LYS A 336 -2.16 -3.52 -12.38
N ASP A 337 -2.98 -3.25 -13.40
CA ASP A 337 -2.51 -2.93 -14.76
C ASP A 337 -1.61 -1.68 -14.78
N GLN A 338 -1.95 -0.63 -14.02
CA GLN A 338 -1.13 0.59 -13.91
C GLN A 338 0.24 0.30 -13.30
N VAL A 339 0.30 -0.49 -12.23
CA VAL A 339 1.55 -0.88 -11.59
C VAL A 339 2.39 -1.77 -12.51
N GLU A 340 1.78 -2.77 -13.16
CA GLU A 340 2.47 -3.66 -14.11
C GLU A 340 3.02 -2.88 -15.31
N ASN A 341 2.28 -1.89 -15.83
CA ASN A 341 2.76 -1.01 -16.89
C ASN A 341 3.97 -0.16 -16.47
N LEU A 342 4.02 0.31 -15.23
CA LEU A 342 5.19 1.02 -14.72
C LEU A 342 6.38 0.08 -14.54
N VAL A 343 6.15 -1.11 -13.99
CA VAL A 343 7.19 -2.14 -13.82
C VAL A 343 7.75 -2.56 -15.17
N SER A 344 6.91 -2.72 -16.21
CA SER A 344 7.37 -3.06 -17.57
C SER A 344 8.29 -2.01 -18.20
N LYS A 345 8.20 -0.76 -17.73
CA LYS A 345 9.08 0.35 -18.13
C LYS A 345 10.30 0.50 -17.21
N GLY A 346 10.55 -0.45 -16.31
CA GLY A 346 11.65 -0.40 -15.35
C GLY A 346 11.38 0.47 -14.13
N ILE A 347 10.13 0.93 -13.93
CA ILE A 347 9.74 1.76 -12.78
C ILE A 347 9.17 0.86 -11.69
N SER A 348 10.00 0.44 -10.73
CA SER A 348 9.61 -0.48 -9.64
C SER A 348 9.09 0.22 -8.38
N ARG A 349 8.95 1.55 -8.38
CA ARG A 349 8.57 2.35 -7.21
C ARG A 349 7.06 2.55 -7.03
N ALA A 350 6.26 1.84 -7.81
CA ALA A 350 4.80 1.85 -7.70
C ALA A 350 4.32 0.52 -7.11
N VAL A 351 3.44 0.60 -6.11
CA VAL A 351 2.81 -0.57 -5.50
C VAL A 351 1.29 -0.39 -5.45
N THR A 352 0.58 -1.50 -5.38
CA THR A 352 -0.86 -1.50 -5.11
C THR A 352 -1.18 -2.31 -3.86
N ILE A 353 -2.21 -1.88 -3.12
CA ILE A 353 -2.77 -2.65 -2.01
C ILE A 353 -4.25 -2.82 -2.28
N ASN A 354 -4.63 -4.03 -2.67
CA ASN A 354 -6.00 -4.40 -3.03
C ASN A 354 -6.35 -5.81 -2.56
N GLY A 355 -7.59 -6.23 -2.80
CA GLY A 355 -8.09 -7.55 -2.38
C GLY A 355 -7.60 -8.75 -3.21
N LEU A 356 -6.88 -8.52 -4.31
CA LEU A 356 -6.34 -9.58 -5.17
C LEU A 356 -4.94 -10.04 -4.73
N LEU A 357 -4.30 -9.31 -3.82
CA LEU A 357 -2.98 -9.64 -3.31
C LEU A 357 -3.04 -10.77 -2.28
N SER A 358 -2.09 -11.70 -2.38
CA SER A 358 -1.84 -12.63 -1.29
C SER A 358 -1.41 -11.90 -0.01
N PRO A 359 -1.54 -12.48 1.17
CA PRO A 359 -1.10 -11.88 2.44
C PRO A 359 0.36 -11.43 2.42
N ILE A 360 1.23 -12.22 1.81
CA ILE A 360 2.66 -11.93 1.67
C ILE A 360 2.88 -10.72 0.77
N GLU A 361 2.22 -10.68 -0.38
CA GLU A 361 2.31 -9.55 -1.30
C GLU A 361 1.79 -8.26 -0.67
N ARG A 362 0.69 -8.36 0.08
CA ARG A 362 0.12 -7.23 0.82
C ARG A 362 1.06 -6.72 1.91
N SER A 363 1.67 -7.62 2.68
CA SER A 363 2.66 -7.28 3.71
C SER A 363 3.87 -6.57 3.09
N ARG A 364 4.40 -7.09 1.98
CA ARG A 364 5.50 -6.48 1.25
C ARG A 364 5.16 -5.13 0.64
N ALA A 365 3.96 -4.97 0.10
CA ALA A 365 3.49 -3.69 -0.39
C ALA A 365 3.41 -2.65 0.73
N LEU A 366 2.92 -3.02 1.92
CA LEU A 366 2.92 -2.16 3.10
C LEU A 366 4.35 -1.84 3.56
N GLU A 367 5.23 -2.83 3.59
CA GLU A 367 6.64 -2.64 3.93
C GLU A 367 7.33 -1.69 2.93
N ALA A 368 7.11 -1.85 1.63
CA ALA A 368 7.63 -0.97 0.60
C ALA A 368 7.12 0.48 0.75
N VAL A 369 5.86 0.65 1.18
CA VAL A 369 5.32 1.97 1.54
C VAL A 369 6.04 2.54 2.74
N ILE A 370 6.14 1.79 3.84
CA ILE A 370 6.76 2.24 5.09
C ILE A 370 8.26 2.51 4.91
N SER A 371 8.96 1.63 4.20
CA SER A 371 10.40 1.75 3.95
C SER A 371 10.77 2.83 2.95
N GLY A 372 9.82 3.31 2.13
CA GLY A 372 10.02 4.33 1.11
C GLY A 372 10.53 3.82 -0.22
N GLU A 373 10.59 2.53 -0.41
CA GLU A 373 10.81 1.94 -1.72
C GLU A 373 9.70 2.34 -2.69
N ALA A 374 8.45 2.38 -2.17
CA ALA A 374 7.33 2.90 -2.93
C ALA A 374 7.20 4.42 -2.79
N THR A 375 7.09 5.10 -3.92
CA THR A 375 6.77 6.53 -4.03
C THR A 375 5.38 6.78 -4.60
N LEU A 376 4.75 5.73 -5.13
CA LEU A 376 3.42 5.75 -5.71
C LEU A 376 2.63 4.55 -5.18
N LEU A 377 1.54 4.82 -4.47
CA LEU A 377 0.67 3.81 -3.89
C LEU A 377 -0.73 3.87 -4.51
N TYR A 378 -1.16 2.79 -5.15
CA TYR A 378 -2.53 2.64 -5.63
C TYR A 378 -3.37 1.89 -4.61
N ILE A 379 -4.49 2.47 -4.20
CA ILE A 379 -5.46 1.85 -3.27
C ILE A 379 -6.89 2.13 -3.68
N ALA A 380 -7.79 1.24 -3.26
CA ALA A 380 -9.23 1.46 -3.41
C ALA A 380 -9.76 2.40 -2.30
N PRO A 381 -10.81 3.17 -2.58
CA PRO A 381 -11.34 4.15 -1.62
C PRO A 381 -11.80 3.53 -0.30
N GLU A 382 -12.37 2.32 -0.33
CA GLU A 382 -12.76 1.56 0.87
C GLU A 382 -11.56 1.20 1.76
N SER A 383 -10.37 1.08 1.20
CA SER A 383 -9.13 0.78 1.94
C SER A 383 -8.70 1.92 2.88
N LEU A 384 -9.15 3.14 2.63
CA LEU A 384 -8.86 4.29 3.51
C LEU A 384 -9.45 4.14 4.92
N ARG A 385 -10.48 3.30 5.09
CA ARG A 385 -11.04 3.01 6.42
C ARG A 385 -10.23 1.97 7.21
N SER A 386 -9.16 1.43 6.62
CA SER A 386 -8.25 0.48 7.27
C SER A 386 -7.26 1.18 8.20
N ARG A 387 -7.17 0.70 9.45
CA ARG A 387 -6.19 1.22 10.42
C ARG A 387 -4.76 0.92 10.03
N SER A 388 -4.49 -0.23 9.39
CA SER A 388 -3.14 -0.58 8.92
C SER A 388 -2.67 0.36 7.80
N ILE A 389 -3.56 0.75 6.89
CA ILE A 389 -3.25 1.75 5.87
C ILE A 389 -2.96 3.10 6.51
N LEU A 390 -3.81 3.55 7.44
CA LEU A 390 -3.58 4.81 8.14
C LEU A 390 -2.24 4.80 8.86
N ALA A 391 -1.92 3.74 9.62
CA ALA A 391 -0.66 3.62 10.34
C ALA A 391 0.57 3.61 9.41
N ALA A 392 0.47 2.95 8.25
CA ALA A 392 1.54 2.95 7.25
C ALA A 392 1.75 4.35 6.65
N LEU A 393 0.66 5.06 6.31
CA LEU A 393 0.74 6.41 5.76
C LEU A 393 1.22 7.45 6.78
N GLN A 394 0.94 7.27 8.06
CA GLN A 394 1.46 8.13 9.14
C GLN A 394 2.99 8.00 9.32
N GLN A 395 3.59 6.88 8.94
CA GLN A 395 5.05 6.71 8.97
C GLN A 395 5.76 7.33 7.76
N ARG A 396 5.02 7.87 6.80
CA ARG A 396 5.52 8.48 5.58
C ARG A 396 4.95 9.88 5.41
N ARG A 397 5.62 10.71 4.62
CA ARG A 397 5.03 11.98 4.18
C ARG A 397 4.25 11.77 2.89
N VAL A 398 2.93 11.83 2.97
CA VAL A 398 2.04 11.91 1.80
C VAL A 398 1.94 13.37 1.39
N THR A 399 2.28 13.67 0.14
CA THR A 399 2.27 15.04 -0.40
C THR A 399 1.13 15.30 -1.35
N ARG A 400 0.59 14.22 -1.95
CA ARG A 400 -0.50 14.33 -2.91
C ARG A 400 -1.42 13.12 -2.86
N PHE A 401 -2.71 13.39 -2.91
CA PHE A 401 -3.72 12.41 -3.29
C PHE A 401 -4.13 12.64 -4.74
N VAL A 402 -4.03 11.59 -5.53
CA VAL A 402 -4.58 11.51 -6.88
C VAL A 402 -5.87 10.73 -6.82
N ILE A 403 -6.93 11.27 -7.38
CA ILE A 403 -8.25 10.66 -7.37
C ILE A 403 -8.64 10.39 -8.80
N ASP A 404 -8.50 9.13 -9.19
CA ASP A 404 -8.92 8.65 -10.50
C ASP A 404 -10.43 8.40 -10.52
N GLU A 405 -11.04 8.54 -11.68
CA GLU A 405 -12.49 8.47 -11.88
C GLU A 405 -13.28 9.35 -10.88
N ALA A 406 -12.84 10.60 -10.75
CA ALA A 406 -13.38 11.54 -9.77
C ALA A 406 -14.89 11.82 -9.93
N HIS A 407 -15.50 11.47 -11.07
CA HIS A 407 -16.96 11.52 -11.22
C HIS A 407 -17.72 10.66 -10.19
N CYS A 408 -17.04 9.67 -9.59
CA CYS A 408 -17.61 8.87 -8.50
C CYS A 408 -17.93 9.67 -7.21
N PHE A 409 -17.44 10.90 -7.06
CA PHE A 409 -17.84 11.79 -5.96
C PHE A 409 -19.27 12.30 -6.09
N SER A 410 -19.71 12.55 -7.31
CA SER A 410 -20.99 13.18 -7.53
C SER A 410 -22.10 12.14 -7.53
N VAL A 411 -23.13 12.42 -6.79
CA VAL A 411 -24.39 11.67 -6.83
C VAL A 411 -25.01 11.70 -8.24
N TRP A 412 -24.69 12.72 -9.01
CA TRP A 412 -25.08 12.87 -10.42
C TRP A 412 -24.12 12.14 -11.38
N GLY A 413 -23.02 11.56 -10.88
CA GLY A 413 -22.12 10.69 -11.63
C GLY A 413 -22.77 9.32 -11.87
N HIS A 414 -22.43 8.69 -13.00
CA HIS A 414 -22.97 7.38 -13.39
C HIS A 414 -22.50 6.22 -12.48
N ASP A 415 -21.42 6.38 -11.74
CA ASP A 415 -20.83 5.37 -10.84
C ASP A 415 -20.54 5.97 -9.45
N PHE A 416 -21.55 6.55 -8.82
CA PHE A 416 -21.41 7.11 -7.49
C PHE A 416 -20.97 6.06 -6.47
N ARG A 417 -19.88 6.36 -5.76
CA ARG A 417 -19.32 5.49 -4.73
C ARG A 417 -19.17 6.22 -3.41
N VAL A 418 -19.88 5.73 -2.43
CA VAL A 418 -19.98 6.33 -1.09
C VAL A 418 -18.63 6.50 -0.41
N ASP A 419 -17.71 5.56 -0.60
CA ASP A 419 -16.40 5.60 0.06
C ASP A 419 -15.51 6.75 -0.46
N TYR A 420 -15.82 7.35 -1.62
CA TYR A 420 -15.18 8.59 -2.08
C TYR A 420 -15.44 9.77 -1.14
N LEU A 421 -16.61 9.83 -0.52
CA LEU A 421 -16.96 10.90 0.44
C LEU A 421 -16.12 10.88 1.72
N PHE A 422 -15.36 9.82 1.97
CA PHE A 422 -14.46 9.73 3.12
C PHE A 422 -13.05 10.24 2.83
N ILE A 423 -12.70 10.48 1.58
CA ILE A 423 -11.33 10.84 1.17
C ILE A 423 -10.86 12.13 1.84
N ALA A 424 -11.67 13.18 1.85
CA ALA A 424 -11.30 14.45 2.49
C ALA A 424 -11.11 14.32 4.01
N ASP A 425 -11.98 13.58 4.68
CA ASP A 425 -11.86 13.33 6.13
C ASP A 425 -10.59 12.54 6.45
N PHE A 426 -10.18 11.64 5.58
CA PHE A 426 -8.94 10.89 5.71
C PHE A 426 -7.72 11.78 5.47
N ILE A 427 -7.73 12.61 4.43
CA ILE A 427 -6.68 13.60 4.15
C ILE A 427 -6.50 14.52 5.36
N LYS A 428 -7.61 15.05 5.89
CA LYS A 428 -7.56 15.92 7.07
C LYS A 428 -6.93 15.22 8.29
N LYS A 429 -7.23 13.96 8.53
CA LYS A 429 -6.57 13.18 9.61
C LYS A 429 -5.06 13.08 9.43
N LEU A 430 -4.58 12.93 8.20
CA LEU A 430 -3.15 12.92 7.93
C LEU A 430 -2.54 14.32 8.09
N GLU A 431 -3.21 15.38 7.62
CA GLU A 431 -2.77 16.76 7.81
C GLU A 431 -2.66 17.10 9.31
N ASP A 432 -3.68 16.74 10.11
CA ASP A 432 -3.68 16.94 11.56
C ASP A 432 -2.54 16.17 12.24
N PHE A 433 -2.24 14.95 11.78
CA PHE A 433 -1.12 14.15 12.29
C PHE A 433 0.24 14.77 11.95
N TYR A 434 0.41 15.31 10.73
CA TYR A 434 1.67 15.95 10.33
C TYR A 434 1.86 17.36 10.93
N GLY A 435 0.83 17.91 11.55
CA GLY A 435 0.87 19.19 12.25
C GLY A 435 0.44 20.39 11.42
N ALA A 436 0.26 21.51 12.11
CA ALA A 436 -0.20 22.77 11.51
C ALA A 436 0.67 23.17 10.31
N ASN A 437 0.07 23.59 9.22
CA ASN A 437 0.68 23.96 7.92
C ASN A 437 1.10 22.81 7.01
N SER A 438 0.73 21.56 7.31
CA SER A 438 1.01 20.42 6.47
C SER A 438 -0.14 20.17 5.50
N LYS A 439 -0.26 20.97 4.44
CA LYS A 439 -1.28 20.77 3.41
C LYS A 439 -0.87 19.65 2.45
N ILE A 440 -1.85 18.84 2.05
CA ILE A 440 -1.72 17.77 1.06
C ILE A 440 -2.45 18.19 -0.21
N ALA A 441 -1.75 18.21 -1.33
CA ALA A 441 -2.35 18.58 -2.60
C ALA A 441 -3.26 17.46 -3.14
N VAL A 442 -4.28 17.84 -3.90
CA VAL A 442 -5.24 16.91 -4.51
C VAL A 442 -5.25 17.09 -6.02
N SER A 443 -5.21 15.97 -6.76
CA SER A 443 -5.37 15.96 -8.22
C SER A 443 -6.52 15.01 -8.58
N CYS A 444 -7.61 15.54 -9.10
CA CYS A 444 -8.77 14.79 -9.54
C CYS A 444 -8.71 14.57 -11.05
N PHE A 445 -8.96 13.35 -11.50
CA PHE A 445 -8.99 12.97 -12.91
C PHE A 445 -10.28 12.26 -13.26
N THR A 446 -10.87 12.65 -14.39
CA THR A 446 -12.05 11.97 -14.95
C THR A 446 -12.05 12.05 -16.47
N ALA A 447 -12.70 11.09 -17.13
CA ALA A 447 -12.85 11.11 -18.59
C ALA A 447 -14.07 11.93 -19.03
N THR A 448 -15.09 11.93 -18.21
CA THR A 448 -16.38 12.58 -18.48
C THR A 448 -16.83 13.33 -17.24
N ALA A 449 -17.21 14.58 -17.38
CA ALA A 449 -17.85 15.30 -16.31
C ALA A 449 -18.82 16.37 -16.86
N LYS A 450 -20.08 16.24 -16.52
CA LYS A 450 -21.04 17.33 -16.66
C LYS A 450 -20.63 18.49 -15.77
N GLN A 451 -21.02 19.71 -16.12
CA GLN A 451 -20.65 20.89 -15.32
C GLN A 451 -21.07 20.77 -13.85
N LYS A 452 -22.22 20.12 -13.59
CA LYS A 452 -22.68 19.83 -12.23
C LYS A 452 -21.72 18.90 -11.46
N VAL A 453 -21.17 17.90 -12.12
CA VAL A 453 -20.18 16.97 -11.51
C VAL A 453 -18.87 17.71 -11.17
N ILE A 454 -18.41 18.57 -12.08
CA ILE A 454 -17.23 19.45 -11.84
C ILE A 454 -17.47 20.32 -10.61
N GLN A 455 -18.64 20.95 -10.54
CA GLN A 455 -19.01 21.81 -9.42
C GLN A 455 -19.06 21.02 -8.09
N ASP A 456 -19.71 19.85 -8.08
CA ASP A 456 -19.81 19.00 -6.88
C ASP A 456 -18.44 18.59 -6.36
N ILE A 457 -17.48 18.25 -7.24
CA ILE A 457 -16.11 17.90 -6.87
C ILE A 457 -15.39 19.13 -6.25
N CYS A 458 -15.48 20.29 -6.92
CA CYS A 458 -14.84 21.52 -6.43
C CYS A 458 -15.42 21.96 -5.08
N ASP A 459 -16.75 21.94 -4.95
CA ASP A 459 -17.43 22.30 -3.70
C ASP A 459 -17.07 21.35 -2.56
N TYR A 460 -16.97 20.05 -2.84
CA TYR A 460 -16.57 19.05 -1.85
C TYR A 460 -15.20 19.36 -1.24
N PHE A 461 -14.16 19.57 -2.08
CA PHE A 461 -12.82 19.84 -1.59
C PHE A 461 -12.70 21.24 -0.95
N LYS A 462 -13.40 22.23 -1.47
CA LYS A 462 -13.46 23.57 -0.89
C LYS A 462 -14.09 23.55 0.52
N GLN A 463 -15.22 22.89 0.68
CA GLN A 463 -15.93 22.80 1.97
C GLN A 463 -15.18 21.95 3.01
N ARG A 464 -14.59 20.82 2.59
CA ARG A 464 -13.99 19.87 3.53
C ARG A 464 -12.53 20.17 3.88
N LEU A 465 -11.75 20.67 2.93
CA LEU A 465 -10.30 20.88 3.08
C LEU A 465 -9.86 22.34 2.86
N GLY A 466 -10.77 23.22 2.39
CA GLY A 466 -10.43 24.60 2.02
C GLY A 466 -9.55 24.66 0.76
N LEU A 467 -9.59 23.63 -0.10
CA LEU A 467 -8.80 23.56 -1.33
C LEU A 467 -9.59 24.11 -2.51
N GLU A 468 -8.94 24.96 -3.30
CA GLU A 468 -9.44 25.36 -4.62
C GLU A 468 -8.72 24.56 -5.69
N LEU A 469 -9.50 23.92 -6.57
CA LEU A 469 -8.97 23.09 -7.64
C LEU A 469 -8.82 23.91 -8.91
N ARG A 470 -7.63 23.90 -9.52
CA ARG A 470 -7.43 24.43 -10.87
C ARG A 470 -8.07 23.49 -11.88
N ILE A 471 -9.05 24.01 -12.65
CA ILE A 471 -9.78 23.22 -13.64
C ILE A 471 -9.02 23.23 -14.96
N LEU A 472 -8.72 22.03 -15.50
CA LEU A 472 -8.14 21.80 -16.80
C LEU A 472 -9.07 20.83 -17.54
N ALA A 473 -9.91 21.35 -18.40
CA ALA A 473 -10.93 20.58 -19.08
C ALA A 473 -10.86 20.80 -20.59
N THR A 474 -11.04 19.72 -21.33
CA THR A 474 -11.21 19.77 -22.80
C THR A 474 -12.56 19.17 -23.19
N SER A 475 -13.01 19.43 -24.40
CA SER A 475 -14.18 18.75 -24.94
C SER A 475 -13.88 17.24 -25.09
N ALA A 476 -14.89 16.41 -24.86
CA ALA A 476 -14.78 14.96 -25.04
C ALA A 476 -14.81 14.54 -26.52
N GLU A 477 -14.88 15.48 -27.44
CA GLU A 477 -14.99 15.23 -28.88
C GLU A 477 -13.72 14.56 -29.42
N ARG A 478 -13.90 13.43 -30.08
CA ARG A 478 -12.87 12.66 -30.75
C ARG A 478 -13.11 12.69 -32.25
N LYS A 479 -12.34 13.49 -33.00
CA LYS A 479 -12.50 13.70 -34.45
C LYS A 479 -12.26 12.44 -35.30
N ASN A 480 -11.54 11.45 -34.76
CA ASN A 480 -11.25 10.20 -35.43
C ASN A 480 -12.29 9.10 -35.15
N LEU A 481 -13.38 9.41 -34.43
CA LEU A 481 -14.48 8.49 -34.20
C LEU A 481 -15.72 8.90 -34.99
N SER A 482 -16.33 7.96 -35.72
CA SER A 482 -17.61 8.12 -36.35
C SER A 482 -18.69 7.36 -35.56
N TYR A 483 -19.81 8.00 -35.27
CA TYR A 483 -20.89 7.44 -34.47
C TYR A 483 -22.08 7.14 -35.36
N ARG A 484 -22.65 5.93 -35.25
CA ARG A 484 -23.79 5.48 -36.02
C ARG A 484 -24.77 4.73 -35.15
N VAL A 485 -26.06 5.03 -35.31
CA VAL A 485 -27.15 4.27 -34.71
C VAL A 485 -27.88 3.52 -35.84
N ILE A 486 -28.02 2.22 -35.67
CA ILE A 486 -28.71 1.33 -36.63
C ILE A 486 -29.92 0.76 -35.89
N HIS A 487 -31.10 1.08 -36.37
CA HIS A 487 -32.34 0.52 -35.86
C HIS A 487 -32.51 -0.91 -36.34
N VAL A 488 -32.81 -1.82 -35.42
CA VAL A 488 -33.02 -3.25 -35.69
C VAL A 488 -34.40 -3.68 -35.23
N GLU A 489 -35.02 -4.56 -36.02
CA GLU A 489 -36.41 -4.94 -35.78
C GLU A 489 -36.53 -6.07 -34.73
N ASN A 490 -35.59 -7.00 -34.74
CA ASN A 490 -35.56 -8.17 -33.85
C ASN A 490 -34.14 -8.72 -33.71
N ASP A 491 -33.96 -9.75 -32.88
CA ASP A 491 -32.64 -10.32 -32.59
C ASP A 491 -31.97 -10.96 -33.82
N ALA A 492 -32.72 -11.49 -34.77
CA ALA A 492 -32.17 -12.06 -36.01
C ALA A 492 -31.62 -10.95 -36.91
N ASP A 493 -32.33 -9.83 -37.07
CA ASP A 493 -31.85 -8.64 -37.79
C ASP A 493 -30.64 -8.03 -37.08
N ARG A 494 -30.70 -7.93 -35.74
CA ARG A 494 -29.56 -7.46 -34.91
C ARG A 494 -28.31 -8.27 -35.16
N TYR A 495 -28.41 -9.61 -35.15
CA TYR A 495 -27.29 -10.51 -35.40
C TYR A 495 -26.75 -10.38 -36.84
N ALA A 496 -27.64 -10.29 -37.82
CA ALA A 496 -27.25 -10.08 -39.21
C ALA A 496 -26.45 -8.77 -39.42
N ARG A 497 -26.94 -7.67 -38.82
CA ARG A 497 -26.24 -6.36 -38.86
C ARG A 497 -24.88 -6.41 -38.15
N LEU A 498 -24.79 -7.14 -37.03
CA LEU A 498 -23.51 -7.31 -36.33
C LEU A 498 -22.51 -8.04 -37.25
N ARG A 499 -22.94 -9.10 -37.93
CA ARG A 499 -22.06 -9.83 -38.85
C ARG A 499 -21.59 -8.95 -40.02
N GLU A 500 -22.47 -8.21 -40.66
CA GLU A 500 -22.14 -7.26 -41.73
C GLU A 500 -21.07 -6.25 -41.26
N LEU A 501 -21.21 -5.72 -40.05
CA LEU A 501 -20.22 -4.78 -39.47
C LEU A 501 -18.89 -5.42 -39.18
N LEU A 502 -18.88 -6.66 -38.64
CA LEU A 502 -17.64 -7.38 -38.33
C LEU A 502 -16.90 -7.85 -39.60
N GLU A 503 -17.62 -8.30 -40.61
CA GLU A 503 -17.08 -8.71 -41.92
C GLU A 503 -16.46 -7.52 -42.67
N ALA A 504 -17.07 -6.32 -42.54
CA ALA A 504 -16.57 -5.08 -43.14
C ALA A 504 -15.41 -4.42 -42.34
N ALA A 505 -15.16 -4.87 -41.10
CA ALA A 505 -14.15 -4.24 -40.25
C ALA A 505 -12.73 -4.59 -40.65
N GLU A 506 -11.91 -3.59 -40.95
CA GLU A 506 -10.50 -3.74 -41.36
C GLU A 506 -9.55 -4.01 -40.18
N GLY A 507 -10.07 -4.21 -38.94
CA GLY A 507 -9.23 -4.42 -37.76
C GLY A 507 -9.98 -5.00 -36.57
N PRO A 508 -9.37 -4.97 -35.38
CA PRO A 508 -9.98 -5.51 -34.18
C PRO A 508 -11.28 -4.81 -33.80
N ALA A 509 -12.25 -5.61 -33.31
CA ALA A 509 -13.58 -5.17 -32.94
C ALA A 509 -13.91 -5.52 -31.47
N ILE A 510 -14.65 -4.63 -30.79
CA ILE A 510 -15.25 -4.86 -29.47
C ILE A 510 -16.76 -4.83 -29.61
N VAL A 511 -17.43 -5.88 -29.13
CA VAL A 511 -18.89 -5.96 -29.12
C VAL A 511 -19.37 -5.94 -27.67
N TYR A 512 -20.15 -4.91 -27.29
CA TYR A 512 -20.70 -4.78 -25.96
C TYR A 512 -22.09 -5.37 -25.86
N VAL A 513 -22.33 -6.20 -24.85
CA VAL A 513 -23.61 -6.83 -24.51
C VAL A 513 -24.02 -6.57 -23.07
N ALA A 514 -25.31 -6.66 -22.77
CA ALA A 514 -25.84 -6.32 -21.44
C ALA A 514 -25.56 -7.39 -20.38
N THR A 515 -25.49 -8.68 -20.72
CA THR A 515 -25.42 -9.77 -19.76
C THR A 515 -24.22 -10.71 -19.97
N VAL A 516 -23.78 -11.35 -18.87
CA VAL A 516 -22.71 -12.37 -18.91
C VAL A 516 -23.08 -13.56 -19.78
N ARG A 517 -24.33 -13.93 -19.81
CA ARG A 517 -24.84 -15.04 -20.64
C ARG A 517 -24.68 -14.74 -22.13
N GLU A 518 -25.11 -13.55 -22.55
CA GLU A 518 -24.99 -13.09 -23.93
C GLU A 518 -23.54 -13.08 -24.42
N THR A 519 -22.55 -12.75 -23.56
CA THR A 519 -21.13 -12.75 -23.99
C THR A 519 -20.69 -14.10 -24.52
N LYS A 520 -21.10 -15.18 -23.86
CA LYS A 520 -20.73 -16.55 -24.23
C LYS A 520 -21.50 -17.04 -25.43
N GLU A 521 -22.82 -16.80 -25.43
CA GLU A 521 -23.71 -17.24 -26.51
C GLU A 521 -23.36 -16.56 -27.84
N LEU A 522 -23.14 -15.23 -27.81
CA LEU A 522 -22.81 -14.45 -29.00
C LEU A 522 -21.38 -14.76 -29.51
N ALA A 523 -20.39 -14.91 -28.63
CA ALA A 523 -19.04 -15.29 -29.03
C ALA A 523 -19.02 -16.69 -29.68
N ALA A 524 -19.76 -17.65 -29.13
CA ALA A 524 -19.89 -18.99 -29.71
C ALA A 524 -20.59 -18.97 -31.07
N ALA A 525 -21.68 -18.20 -31.24
CA ALA A 525 -22.39 -18.04 -32.50
C ALA A 525 -21.51 -17.44 -33.60
N LEU A 526 -20.80 -16.35 -33.28
CA LEU A 526 -19.86 -15.71 -34.21
C LEU A 526 -18.75 -16.68 -34.65
N THR A 527 -18.17 -17.43 -33.70
CA THR A 527 -17.15 -18.41 -34.01
C THR A 527 -17.67 -19.56 -34.89
N ALA A 528 -18.90 -20.02 -34.67
CA ALA A 528 -19.55 -21.02 -35.51
C ALA A 528 -19.76 -20.53 -36.95
N ASP A 529 -19.99 -19.23 -37.12
CA ASP A 529 -20.14 -18.59 -38.44
C ASP A 529 -18.78 -18.19 -39.09
N GLY A 530 -17.64 -18.59 -38.50
CA GLY A 530 -16.31 -18.34 -39.03
C GLY A 530 -15.68 -16.98 -38.62
N LEU A 531 -16.34 -16.23 -37.74
CA LEU A 531 -15.82 -14.99 -37.18
C LEU A 531 -15.23 -15.28 -35.78
N GLU A 532 -13.90 -15.41 -35.71
CA GLU A 532 -13.23 -15.72 -34.43
C GLU A 532 -13.54 -14.68 -33.36
N ALA A 533 -14.21 -15.10 -32.31
CA ALA A 533 -14.62 -14.25 -31.21
C ALA A 533 -14.38 -14.92 -29.86
N VAL A 534 -13.98 -14.13 -28.85
CA VAL A 534 -13.84 -14.58 -27.47
C VAL A 534 -14.72 -13.78 -26.53
N ALA A 535 -15.19 -14.43 -25.45
CA ALA A 535 -16.05 -13.82 -24.45
C ALA A 535 -15.23 -13.15 -23.33
N PHE A 536 -15.74 -12.05 -22.78
CA PHE A 536 -15.18 -11.40 -21.61
C PHE A 536 -16.26 -10.81 -20.70
N ALA A 537 -16.32 -11.28 -19.45
CA ALA A 537 -17.27 -10.78 -18.48
C ALA A 537 -16.67 -10.76 -17.05
N GLY A 538 -17.24 -9.95 -16.17
CA GLY A 538 -16.74 -9.79 -14.80
C GLY A 538 -16.75 -11.07 -13.98
N ARG A 539 -17.75 -11.94 -14.18
CA ARG A 539 -17.97 -13.20 -13.44
C ARG A 539 -17.44 -14.46 -14.16
N MET A 540 -16.51 -14.31 -15.09
CA MET A 540 -15.82 -15.43 -15.72
C MET A 540 -14.70 -15.95 -14.83
N ASP A 541 -14.28 -17.22 -15.04
CA ASP A 541 -13.08 -17.76 -14.44
C ASP A 541 -11.87 -16.85 -14.72
N ALA A 542 -11.07 -16.57 -13.69
CA ALA A 542 -9.96 -15.62 -13.78
C ALA A 542 -8.92 -16.02 -14.83
N THR A 543 -8.71 -17.33 -15.04
CA THR A 543 -7.75 -17.88 -15.99
C THR A 543 -8.28 -17.72 -17.43
N GLU A 544 -9.54 -18.08 -17.67
CA GLU A 544 -10.21 -17.94 -18.96
C GLU A 544 -10.30 -16.46 -19.36
N LYS A 545 -10.69 -15.61 -18.40
CA LYS A 545 -10.77 -14.16 -18.59
C LYS A 545 -9.44 -13.53 -19.01
N SER A 546 -8.34 -13.90 -18.34
CA SER A 546 -7.00 -13.42 -18.67
C SER A 546 -6.55 -13.92 -20.04
N ALA A 547 -6.77 -15.19 -20.34
CA ALA A 547 -6.40 -15.79 -21.62
C ALA A 547 -7.11 -15.12 -22.81
N ASN A 548 -8.43 -14.90 -22.69
CA ASN A 548 -9.23 -14.24 -23.72
C ASN A 548 -8.80 -12.78 -23.93
N GLN A 549 -8.53 -12.06 -22.86
CA GLN A 549 -8.01 -10.69 -22.93
C GLN A 549 -6.64 -10.64 -23.61
N ASP A 550 -5.73 -11.52 -23.24
CA ASP A 550 -4.38 -11.57 -23.79
C ASP A 550 -4.40 -11.96 -25.28
N ALA A 551 -5.26 -12.91 -25.68
CA ALA A 551 -5.45 -13.31 -27.08
C ALA A 551 -5.94 -12.13 -27.94
N PHE A 552 -6.91 -11.35 -27.45
CA PHE A 552 -7.40 -10.18 -28.14
C PHE A 552 -6.35 -9.05 -28.22
N ILE A 553 -5.63 -8.78 -27.12
CA ILE A 553 -4.58 -7.75 -27.09
C ILE A 553 -3.43 -8.12 -28.03
N ALA A 554 -3.03 -9.41 -28.07
CA ALA A 554 -1.97 -9.91 -28.94
C ALA A 554 -2.39 -9.99 -30.43
N GLY A 555 -3.68 -9.74 -30.74
CA GLY A 555 -4.20 -9.83 -32.11
C GLY A 555 -4.35 -11.25 -32.62
N GLN A 556 -4.37 -12.26 -31.75
CA GLN A 556 -4.63 -13.64 -32.08
C GLN A 556 -6.11 -13.86 -32.43
N VAL A 557 -6.99 -13.07 -31.84
CA VAL A 557 -8.43 -13.04 -32.09
C VAL A 557 -8.83 -11.60 -32.44
N LYS A 558 -9.63 -11.45 -33.50
CA LYS A 558 -10.05 -10.12 -33.98
C LYS A 558 -11.20 -9.52 -33.18
N THR A 559 -12.10 -10.35 -32.63
CA THR A 559 -13.33 -9.88 -32.00
C THR A 559 -13.38 -10.29 -30.53
N ILE A 560 -13.76 -9.37 -29.65
CA ILE A 560 -14.08 -9.66 -28.25
C ILE A 560 -15.52 -9.23 -27.95
N VAL A 561 -16.32 -10.17 -27.45
CA VAL A 561 -17.68 -9.94 -26.98
C VAL A 561 -17.65 -9.73 -25.48
N ALA A 562 -18.08 -8.59 -24.99
CA ALA A 562 -17.84 -8.20 -23.62
C ALA A 562 -19.03 -7.49 -22.96
N THR A 563 -19.11 -7.63 -21.63
CA THR A 563 -19.90 -6.67 -20.82
C THR A 563 -19.08 -5.40 -20.55
N ASN A 564 -19.69 -4.39 -19.92
CA ASN A 564 -18.99 -3.18 -19.44
C ASN A 564 -17.75 -3.47 -18.57
N ALA A 565 -17.60 -4.70 -18.05
CA ALA A 565 -16.40 -5.15 -17.34
C ALA A 565 -15.14 -5.15 -18.23
N PHE A 566 -15.26 -5.27 -19.56
CA PHE A 566 -14.20 -5.08 -20.53
C PHE A 566 -14.06 -3.59 -20.84
N GLY A 567 -13.79 -2.85 -19.87
CA GLY A 567 -13.84 -1.44 -20.02
C GLY A 567 -12.61 -0.76 -19.52
N MET A 568 -12.17 -1.06 -18.35
CA MET A 568 -11.15 -0.32 -17.66
C MET A 568 -9.84 -1.13 -17.66
N GLY A 569 -8.75 -0.51 -18.10
CA GLY A 569 -7.42 -1.15 -18.11
C GLY A 569 -6.98 -1.81 -19.44
N VAL A 570 -7.84 -1.94 -20.43
CA VAL A 570 -7.44 -2.50 -21.73
C VAL A 570 -6.84 -1.40 -22.61
N ASP A 571 -5.56 -1.52 -22.94
CA ASP A 571 -4.85 -0.58 -23.83
C ASP A 571 -4.48 -1.25 -25.16
N LYS A 572 -5.47 -1.37 -26.06
CA LYS A 572 -5.27 -1.78 -27.47
C LYS A 572 -5.48 -0.56 -28.36
N LYS A 573 -4.45 -0.18 -29.09
CA LYS A 573 -4.44 1.09 -29.84
C LYS A 573 -5.17 1.03 -31.18
N ASP A 574 -5.23 -0.15 -31.76
CA ASP A 574 -5.66 -0.43 -33.14
C ASP A 574 -7.11 -0.90 -33.29
N VAL A 575 -7.96 -0.70 -32.29
CA VAL A 575 -9.38 -1.05 -32.35
C VAL A 575 -10.08 -0.15 -33.38
N ARG A 576 -10.66 -0.77 -34.43
CA ARG A 576 -11.32 -0.07 -35.54
C ARG A 576 -12.83 0.01 -35.41
N LEU A 577 -13.43 -0.92 -34.67
CA LEU A 577 -14.86 -1.02 -34.55
C LEU A 577 -15.27 -1.28 -33.09
N VAL A 578 -16.22 -0.49 -32.58
CA VAL A 578 -16.95 -0.77 -31.34
C VAL A 578 -18.42 -0.87 -31.65
N VAL A 579 -19.04 -2.01 -31.35
CA VAL A 579 -20.45 -2.25 -31.57
C VAL A 579 -21.14 -2.42 -30.20
N HIS A 580 -22.15 -1.63 -29.94
CA HIS A 580 -23.06 -1.86 -28.83
C HIS A 580 -24.23 -2.70 -29.36
N TYR A 581 -24.14 -4.02 -29.10
CA TYR A 581 -25.18 -4.99 -29.46
C TYR A 581 -26.49 -4.71 -28.67
N ASN A 582 -26.32 -4.36 -27.38
CA ASN A 582 -27.35 -3.73 -26.58
C ASN A 582 -26.88 -2.32 -26.20
N ILE A 583 -27.79 -1.41 -25.97
CA ILE A 583 -27.45 -0.03 -25.56
C ILE A 583 -26.68 -0.01 -24.24
N SER A 584 -25.83 0.99 -24.05
CA SER A 584 -25.14 1.20 -22.79
C SER A 584 -26.08 1.69 -21.69
N SER A 585 -25.77 1.42 -20.44
CA SER A 585 -26.58 1.82 -19.27
C SER A 585 -26.65 3.34 -19.05
N SER A 586 -25.74 4.11 -19.65
CA SER A 586 -25.73 5.57 -19.63
C SER A 586 -24.92 6.14 -20.80
N LEU A 587 -25.11 7.43 -21.11
CA LEU A 587 -24.32 8.11 -22.12
C LEU A 587 -22.83 8.16 -21.74
N GLU A 588 -22.53 8.32 -20.46
CA GLU A 588 -21.15 8.34 -19.94
C GLU A 588 -20.46 6.97 -20.16
N ASN A 589 -21.15 5.86 -19.88
CA ASN A 589 -20.65 4.53 -20.18
C ASN A 589 -20.43 4.34 -21.68
N TYR A 590 -21.39 4.79 -22.50
CA TYR A 590 -21.24 4.75 -23.95
C TYR A 590 -19.98 5.50 -24.43
N VAL A 591 -19.74 6.71 -23.93
CA VAL A 591 -18.53 7.49 -24.27
C VAL A 591 -17.26 6.79 -23.81
N GLN A 592 -17.26 6.15 -22.66
CA GLN A 592 -16.11 5.38 -22.16
C GLN A 592 -15.86 4.10 -22.99
N GLU A 593 -16.92 3.40 -23.36
CA GLU A 593 -16.90 2.16 -24.14
C GLU A 593 -16.51 2.44 -25.60
N SER A 594 -17.17 3.40 -26.24
CA SER A 594 -16.84 3.86 -27.60
C SER A 594 -15.45 4.49 -27.69
N GLY A 595 -14.99 5.18 -26.65
CA GLY A 595 -13.67 5.79 -26.55
C GLY A 595 -12.49 4.79 -26.56
N ARG A 596 -12.77 3.47 -26.62
CA ARG A 596 -11.73 2.44 -26.85
C ARG A 596 -11.37 2.28 -28.30
N ALA A 597 -12.25 2.66 -29.19
CA ALA A 597 -11.96 2.73 -30.59
C ALA A 597 -10.94 3.83 -30.91
N GLY A 598 -10.08 3.61 -31.89
CA GLY A 598 -9.18 4.62 -32.42
C GLY A 598 -8.32 5.32 -31.37
N ARG A 599 -7.73 4.62 -30.40
CA ARG A 599 -6.80 5.22 -29.44
C ARG A 599 -5.55 5.77 -30.07
N ASP A 600 -5.16 5.19 -31.20
CA ASP A 600 -4.26 5.81 -32.13
C ASP A 600 -5.08 6.82 -32.95
N GLU A 601 -4.83 8.10 -32.74
CA GLU A 601 -5.59 9.19 -33.37
C GLU A 601 -5.41 9.27 -34.88
N SER A 602 -4.37 8.62 -35.43
CA SER A 602 -4.15 8.46 -36.87
C SER A 602 -5.13 7.49 -37.52
N LEU A 603 -5.81 6.65 -36.71
CA LEU A 603 -6.75 5.62 -37.18
C LEU A 603 -8.18 6.13 -37.09
N GLN A 604 -8.92 6.05 -38.20
CA GLN A 604 -10.35 6.24 -38.20
C GLN A 604 -11.04 4.99 -37.63
N ALA A 605 -12.00 5.16 -36.73
CA ALA A 605 -12.72 4.07 -36.10
C ALA A 605 -14.24 4.35 -36.05
N GLN A 606 -15.02 3.28 -36.11
CA GLN A 606 -16.48 3.35 -36.09
C GLN A 606 -17.02 2.89 -34.73
N CYS A 607 -18.05 3.59 -34.26
CA CYS A 607 -18.79 3.26 -33.05
C CYS A 607 -20.28 3.11 -33.43
N CYS A 608 -20.78 1.89 -33.42
CA CYS A 608 -22.13 1.55 -33.85
C CYS A 608 -23.00 1.12 -32.66
N ILE A 609 -24.25 1.59 -32.61
CA ILE A 609 -25.29 1.09 -31.72
C ILE A 609 -26.33 0.34 -32.55
N LEU A 610 -26.63 -0.91 -32.19
CA LEU A 610 -27.71 -1.72 -32.73
C LEU A 610 -28.93 -1.52 -31.81
N PHE A 611 -29.76 -0.54 -32.12
CA PHE A 611 -30.82 -0.07 -31.24
C PHE A 611 -32.17 -0.80 -31.50
N ASN A 612 -32.72 -1.31 -30.41
CA ASN A 612 -34.09 -1.77 -30.32
C ASN A 612 -34.74 -1.22 -29.04
N GLU A 613 -36.02 -0.84 -29.12
CA GLU A 613 -36.74 -0.32 -27.95
C GLU A 613 -36.86 -1.31 -26.79
N GLU A 614 -36.78 -2.61 -27.04
CA GLU A 614 -36.81 -3.64 -26.02
C GLU A 614 -35.57 -3.60 -25.12
N ASP A 615 -34.43 -3.08 -25.57
CA ASP A 615 -33.24 -2.89 -24.77
C ASP A 615 -33.48 -2.00 -23.55
N LEU A 616 -34.36 -1.00 -23.67
CA LEU A 616 -34.74 -0.15 -22.56
C LEU A 616 -35.39 -0.96 -21.42
N ASN A 617 -36.23 -1.94 -21.76
CA ASN A 617 -36.88 -2.79 -20.76
C ASN A 617 -35.86 -3.61 -19.97
N THR A 618 -34.82 -4.11 -20.63
CA THR A 618 -33.71 -4.86 -19.99
C THR A 618 -32.97 -3.96 -19.01
N HIS A 619 -32.62 -2.75 -19.41
CA HIS A 619 -31.93 -1.79 -18.53
C HIS A 619 -32.81 -1.34 -17.36
N PHE A 620 -34.10 -1.11 -17.59
CA PHE A 620 -35.04 -0.79 -16.50
C PHE A 620 -35.20 -1.95 -15.51
N ALA A 621 -35.20 -3.18 -15.99
CA ALA A 621 -35.24 -4.35 -15.10
C ALA A 621 -33.96 -4.44 -14.24
N LEU A 622 -32.78 -4.24 -14.82
CA LEU A 622 -31.49 -4.22 -14.09
C LEU A 622 -31.43 -3.06 -13.07
N LEU A 623 -31.91 -1.86 -13.45
CA LEU A 623 -31.99 -0.71 -12.55
C LEU A 623 -32.94 -0.95 -11.37
N ARG A 624 -34.09 -1.61 -11.61
CA ARG A 624 -35.06 -1.95 -10.55
C ARG A 624 -34.46 -2.90 -9.52
N GLN A 625 -33.64 -3.87 -9.94
CA GLN A 625 -32.99 -4.81 -9.03
C GLN A 625 -31.96 -4.12 -8.11
N SER A 626 -31.27 -3.09 -8.59
CA SER A 626 -30.27 -2.36 -7.81
C SER A 626 -30.84 -1.18 -7.00
N LYS A 627 -32.13 -0.86 -7.17
CA LYS A 627 -32.76 0.32 -6.58
C LYS A 627 -32.90 0.20 -5.07
N LEU A 628 -32.38 1.21 -4.36
CA LEU A 628 -32.63 1.41 -2.94
C LEU A 628 -33.96 2.16 -2.78
N THR A 629 -34.90 1.56 -2.07
CA THR A 629 -36.18 2.18 -1.78
C THR A 629 -36.20 2.92 -0.45
N LEU A 630 -37.15 3.82 -0.26
CA LEU A 630 -37.36 4.48 1.04
C LEU A 630 -37.64 3.47 2.14
N ALA A 631 -38.37 2.40 1.81
CA ALA A 631 -38.66 1.30 2.73
C ALA A 631 -37.39 0.58 3.17
N ASP A 632 -36.47 0.29 2.25
CA ASP A 632 -35.17 -0.32 2.56
C ASP A 632 -34.36 0.54 3.54
N ILE A 633 -34.30 1.86 3.31
CA ILE A 633 -33.62 2.80 4.20
C ILE A 633 -34.28 2.80 5.61
N GLN A 634 -35.61 2.77 5.68
CA GLN A 634 -36.33 2.70 6.94
C GLN A 634 -36.07 1.40 7.70
N LEU A 635 -36.06 0.26 7.01
CA LEU A 635 -35.75 -1.04 7.60
C LEU A 635 -34.32 -1.07 8.17
N ILE A 636 -33.35 -0.57 7.39
CA ILE A 636 -31.96 -0.46 7.82
C ILE A 636 -31.83 0.50 9.01
N TRP A 637 -32.51 1.65 8.99
CA TRP A 637 -32.52 2.60 10.10
C TRP A 637 -33.13 1.99 11.37
N ASN A 638 -34.23 1.24 11.25
CA ASN A 638 -34.84 0.56 12.37
C ASN A 638 -33.92 -0.52 12.95
N ALA A 639 -33.21 -1.25 12.09
CA ALA A 639 -32.17 -2.21 12.51
C ALA A 639 -31.01 -1.53 13.26
N ILE A 640 -30.56 -0.36 12.78
CA ILE A 640 -29.54 0.46 13.47
C ILE A 640 -30.06 0.92 14.84
N LYS A 641 -31.29 1.36 14.95
CA LYS A 641 -31.90 1.79 16.22
C LYS A 641 -32.09 0.65 17.23
N SER A 642 -32.31 -0.57 16.75
CA SER A 642 -32.47 -1.75 17.61
C SER A 642 -31.19 -2.15 18.35
N VAL A 643 -30.01 -1.68 17.90
CA VAL A 643 -28.75 -1.92 18.61
C VAL A 643 -28.69 -1.03 19.86
N LYS A 644 -28.51 -1.62 21.07
CA LYS A 644 -28.49 -0.88 22.33
C LYS A 644 -27.38 0.15 22.40
N SER A 645 -26.17 -0.20 21.93
CA SER A 645 -25.02 0.71 21.96
C SER A 645 -25.20 1.87 20.97
N ARG A 646 -24.82 3.09 21.37
CA ARG A 646 -24.79 4.26 20.49
C ARG A 646 -23.75 4.12 19.39
N ARG A 647 -22.56 3.58 19.74
CA ARG A 647 -21.46 3.30 18.81
C ARG A 647 -21.20 1.80 18.78
N PHE A 648 -21.26 1.21 17.60
CA PHE A 648 -21.12 -0.23 17.41
C PHE A 648 -20.49 -0.56 16.06
N SER A 649 -20.01 -1.78 15.91
CA SER A 649 -19.46 -2.30 14.66
C SER A 649 -20.37 -3.41 14.14
N ILE A 650 -20.70 -3.35 12.85
CA ILE A 650 -21.60 -4.29 12.20
C ILE A 650 -21.20 -4.51 10.75
N SER A 651 -21.38 -5.73 10.21
CA SER A 651 -21.22 -5.95 8.78
C SER A 651 -22.47 -5.56 8.00
N PRO A 652 -22.31 -5.23 6.70
CA PRO A 652 -23.46 -4.98 5.85
C PRO A 652 -24.47 -6.12 5.82
N LEU A 653 -23.98 -7.36 5.72
CA LEU A 653 -24.82 -8.58 5.72
C LEU A 653 -25.58 -8.77 7.02
N GLU A 654 -24.91 -8.56 8.16
CA GLU A 654 -25.57 -8.68 9.45
C GLU A 654 -26.62 -7.60 9.64
N LEU A 655 -26.33 -6.38 9.19
CA LEU A 655 -27.31 -5.30 9.22
C LEU A 655 -28.50 -5.57 8.30
N ALA A 656 -28.26 -6.15 7.11
CA ALA A 656 -29.33 -6.58 6.21
C ALA A 656 -30.22 -7.66 6.84
N ARG A 657 -29.63 -8.68 7.45
CA ARG A 657 -30.38 -9.74 8.17
C ARG A 657 -31.20 -9.17 9.33
N LYS A 658 -30.63 -8.24 10.11
CA LYS A 658 -31.37 -7.54 11.17
C LYS A 658 -32.51 -6.68 10.62
N ALA A 659 -32.34 -6.15 9.42
CA ALA A 659 -33.38 -5.37 8.74
C ALA A 659 -34.45 -6.24 8.06
N GLY A 660 -34.28 -7.56 8.00
CA GLY A 660 -35.19 -8.49 7.34
C GLY A 660 -35.16 -8.35 5.82
N LEU A 661 -34.03 -7.96 5.24
CA LEU A 661 -33.87 -7.84 3.79
C LEU A 661 -33.49 -9.19 3.20
N GLU A 662 -34.28 -9.68 2.25
CA GLU A 662 -34.06 -10.95 1.52
C GLU A 662 -33.65 -10.62 0.08
N TYR A 663 -32.36 -10.66 -0.24
CA TYR A 663 -31.82 -10.46 -1.58
C TYR A 663 -30.52 -11.28 -1.75
N ASP A 664 -30.02 -11.37 -2.99
CA ASP A 664 -28.71 -11.95 -3.27
C ASP A 664 -27.58 -11.20 -2.53
N GLU A 665 -26.65 -11.92 -1.91
CA GLU A 665 -25.64 -11.37 -0.97
C GLU A 665 -24.83 -10.21 -1.53
N LEU A 666 -24.49 -10.21 -2.82
CA LEU A 666 -23.75 -9.14 -3.49
C LEU A 666 -24.56 -7.84 -3.62
N GLN A 667 -25.86 -7.94 -3.82
CA GLN A 667 -26.75 -6.78 -3.91
C GLN A 667 -27.01 -6.18 -2.52
N LEU A 668 -27.08 -7.03 -1.48
CA LEU A 668 -27.30 -6.61 -0.09
C LEU A 668 -26.17 -5.73 0.43
N ASP A 669 -24.90 -6.07 0.16
CA ASP A 669 -23.74 -5.28 0.60
C ASP A 669 -23.79 -3.86 0.03
N THR A 670 -24.06 -3.73 -1.26
CA THR A 670 -24.17 -2.42 -1.93
C THR A 670 -25.37 -1.61 -1.44
N LYS A 671 -26.54 -2.24 -1.30
CA LYS A 671 -27.76 -1.58 -0.82
C LYS A 671 -27.59 -1.05 0.61
N VAL A 672 -27.02 -1.86 1.50
CA VAL A 672 -26.79 -1.45 2.90
C VAL A 672 -25.79 -0.31 2.97
N LYS A 673 -24.67 -0.37 2.23
CA LYS A 673 -23.68 0.71 2.18
C LYS A 673 -24.28 2.01 1.67
N ASN A 674 -25.09 1.95 0.62
CA ASN A 674 -25.77 3.12 0.06
C ASN A 674 -26.81 3.68 1.05
N ALA A 675 -27.56 2.83 1.75
CA ALA A 675 -28.52 3.29 2.77
C ALA A 675 -27.82 3.98 3.95
N ILE A 676 -26.71 3.42 4.41
CA ILE A 676 -25.89 4.02 5.47
C ILE A 676 -25.36 5.37 5.02
N ALA A 677 -24.91 5.49 3.78
CA ALA A 677 -24.45 6.77 3.25
C ALA A 677 -25.57 7.81 3.18
N ALA A 678 -26.75 7.42 2.73
CA ALA A 678 -27.90 8.31 2.76
C ALA A 678 -28.21 8.80 4.17
N LEU A 679 -28.14 7.88 5.17
CA LEU A 679 -28.33 8.22 6.58
C LEU A 679 -27.19 9.08 7.14
N GLU A 680 -25.97 8.90 6.66
CA GLU A 680 -24.80 9.72 7.05
C GLU A 680 -24.90 11.13 6.46
N ILE A 681 -25.25 11.28 5.20
CA ILE A 681 -25.49 12.57 4.53
C ILE A 681 -26.63 13.31 5.22
N ALA A 682 -27.70 12.61 5.58
CA ALA A 682 -28.83 13.17 6.29
C ALA A 682 -28.55 13.45 7.79
N GLY A 683 -27.37 13.07 8.31
CA GLY A 683 -26.91 13.35 9.68
C GLY A 683 -27.46 12.42 10.76
N TYR A 684 -28.04 11.27 10.41
CA TYR A 684 -28.55 10.30 11.37
C TYR A 684 -27.50 9.36 11.93
N VAL A 685 -26.49 9.03 11.15
CA VAL A 685 -25.37 8.19 11.55
C VAL A 685 -24.06 8.83 11.14
N ARG A 686 -22.99 8.45 11.83
CA ARG A 686 -21.61 8.74 11.45
C ARG A 686 -20.86 7.43 11.26
N ARG A 687 -20.27 7.23 10.09
CA ARG A 687 -19.39 6.08 9.81
C ARG A 687 -17.95 6.46 10.10
N SER A 688 -17.25 5.68 10.93
CA SER A 688 -15.85 5.90 11.28
C SER A 688 -14.93 4.81 10.69
N MET A 689 -13.67 4.76 11.13
CA MET A 689 -12.73 3.70 10.76
C MET A 689 -13.30 2.33 11.10
N ASN A 690 -13.00 1.33 10.29
CA ASN A 690 -13.49 -0.03 10.51
C ASN A 690 -12.96 -0.59 11.84
N ALA A 691 -13.80 -1.37 12.53
CA ALA A 691 -13.41 -2.04 13.76
C ALA A 691 -12.79 -3.42 13.47
N PRO A 692 -11.87 -3.88 14.34
CA PRO A 692 -11.32 -5.22 14.23
C PRO A 692 -12.39 -6.29 14.50
N ARG A 693 -12.24 -7.44 13.86
CA ARG A 693 -13.04 -8.65 14.10
C ARG A 693 -12.13 -9.81 14.41
N VAL A 694 -12.57 -10.69 15.27
CA VAL A 694 -11.87 -11.94 15.61
C VAL A 694 -12.74 -13.10 15.17
N TYR A 695 -12.19 -14.01 14.38
CA TYR A 695 -12.90 -15.18 13.92
C TYR A 695 -12.72 -16.34 14.90
N ALA A 696 -13.76 -17.16 15.09
CA ALA A 696 -13.67 -18.38 15.91
C ALA A 696 -12.61 -19.38 15.42
N THR A 697 -12.30 -19.31 14.13
CA THR A 697 -11.23 -20.10 13.48
C THR A 697 -9.83 -19.62 13.82
N SER A 698 -9.68 -18.39 14.39
CA SER A 698 -8.36 -17.87 14.81
C SER A 698 -7.85 -18.46 16.14
N VAL A 699 -8.61 -19.33 16.79
CA VAL A 699 -8.19 -19.99 18.03
C VAL A 699 -7.15 -21.06 17.73
N ALA A 700 -5.93 -20.86 18.23
CA ALA A 700 -4.78 -21.75 18.03
C ALA A 700 -4.79 -22.97 18.97
N VAL A 701 -5.60 -22.91 20.03
CA VAL A 701 -5.72 -23.97 21.05
C VAL A 701 -6.91 -24.88 20.80
N LYS A 702 -6.83 -26.12 21.29
CA LYS A 702 -7.87 -27.14 21.10
C LYS A 702 -8.99 -27.05 22.15
N SER A 703 -8.67 -26.54 23.33
CA SER A 703 -9.60 -26.48 24.47
C SER A 703 -9.39 -25.22 25.32
N THR A 704 -10.36 -24.92 26.17
CA THR A 704 -10.26 -23.85 27.18
C THR A 704 -9.23 -24.17 28.27
N ILE A 705 -8.95 -25.45 28.52
CA ILE A 705 -7.91 -25.89 29.47
C ILE A 705 -6.54 -25.52 28.93
N GLU A 706 -6.22 -25.91 27.68
CA GLU A 706 -4.97 -25.54 27.00
C GLU A 706 -4.82 -24.01 26.89
N ALA A 707 -5.93 -23.30 26.63
CA ALA A 707 -5.92 -21.84 26.61
C ALA A 707 -5.52 -21.26 27.99
N ARG A 708 -6.08 -21.80 29.07
CA ARG A 708 -5.78 -21.36 30.44
C ARG A 708 -4.31 -21.61 30.78
N GLU A 709 -3.78 -22.80 30.49
CA GLU A 709 -2.37 -23.12 30.69
C GLU A 709 -1.43 -22.13 29.98
N ARG A 710 -1.69 -21.83 28.72
CA ARG A 710 -0.87 -20.85 27.96
C ARG A 710 -1.01 -19.42 28.46
N ILE A 711 -2.21 -19.03 28.91
CA ILE A 711 -2.46 -17.69 29.47
C ILE A 711 -1.72 -17.55 30.81
N GLU A 712 -1.79 -18.57 31.68
CA GLU A 712 -1.11 -18.58 32.98
C GLU A 712 0.42 -18.61 32.87
N ALA A 713 0.93 -19.31 31.87
CA ALA A 713 2.36 -19.36 31.57
C ALA A 713 2.92 -18.05 30.93
N SER A 714 2.03 -17.17 30.45
CA SER A 714 2.44 -15.96 29.74
C SER A 714 2.58 -14.76 30.69
N PRO A 715 3.73 -14.06 30.69
CA PRO A 715 3.94 -12.86 31.50
C PRO A 715 3.09 -11.66 31.06
N LEU A 716 2.39 -11.76 29.93
CA LEU A 716 1.58 -10.68 29.37
C LEU A 716 0.29 -10.41 30.15
N PHE A 717 -0.15 -11.37 30.98
CA PHE A 717 -1.38 -11.28 31.79
C PHE A 717 -1.00 -11.10 33.25
N ALA A 718 -0.92 -9.84 33.69
CA ALA A 718 -0.37 -9.51 35.01
C ALA A 718 -1.35 -9.85 36.17
N THR A 719 -2.66 -9.73 35.96
CA THR A 719 -3.66 -9.93 37.00
C THR A 719 -4.56 -11.15 36.75
N GLU A 720 -5.09 -11.74 37.83
CA GLU A 720 -6.03 -12.86 37.75
C GLU A 720 -7.33 -12.45 37.03
N ALA A 721 -7.78 -11.22 37.22
CA ALA A 721 -8.94 -10.68 36.51
C ALA A 721 -8.72 -10.69 34.99
N GLU A 722 -7.57 -10.24 34.53
CA GLU A 722 -7.21 -10.20 33.10
C GLU A 722 -7.06 -11.62 32.50
N ARG A 723 -6.51 -12.57 33.25
CA ARG A 723 -6.44 -13.99 32.86
C ARG A 723 -7.83 -14.58 32.69
N ASN A 724 -8.74 -14.31 33.65
CA ASN A 724 -10.11 -14.78 33.56
C ASN A 724 -10.87 -14.15 32.39
N GLU A 725 -10.69 -12.87 32.11
CA GLU A 725 -11.26 -12.22 30.93
C GLU A 725 -10.73 -12.85 29.63
N ALA A 726 -9.44 -13.12 29.55
CA ALA A 726 -8.81 -13.77 28.41
C ALA A 726 -9.38 -15.18 28.17
N VAL A 727 -9.53 -15.98 29.24
CA VAL A 727 -10.14 -17.32 29.15
C VAL A 727 -11.61 -17.24 28.72
N ARG A 728 -12.39 -16.28 29.22
CA ARG A 728 -13.79 -16.07 28.82
C ARG A 728 -13.92 -15.70 27.34
N ILE A 729 -13.01 -14.86 26.81
CA ILE A 729 -12.97 -14.50 25.39
C ILE A 729 -12.69 -15.75 24.56
N VAL A 730 -11.66 -16.53 24.90
CA VAL A 730 -11.31 -17.77 24.17
C VAL A 730 -12.44 -18.80 24.25
N ALA A 731 -13.07 -19.00 25.41
CA ALA A 731 -14.21 -19.89 25.56
C ALA A 731 -15.39 -19.48 24.65
N SER A 732 -15.65 -18.18 24.52
CA SER A 732 -16.67 -17.66 23.61
C SER A 732 -16.35 -17.95 22.14
N LEU A 733 -15.08 -17.82 21.75
CA LEU A 733 -14.62 -18.12 20.40
C LEU A 733 -14.68 -19.63 20.08
N ILE A 734 -14.28 -20.49 21.02
CA ILE A 734 -14.39 -21.97 20.87
C ILE A 734 -15.85 -22.39 20.72
N SER A 735 -16.76 -21.83 21.54
CA SER A 735 -18.20 -22.08 21.43
C SER A 735 -18.76 -21.69 20.04
N ALA A 736 -18.34 -20.56 19.49
CA ALA A 736 -18.73 -20.12 18.16
C ALA A 736 -18.20 -21.04 17.05
N ARG A 737 -17.00 -21.63 17.22
CA ARG A 737 -16.41 -22.61 16.29
C ARG A 737 -17.24 -23.89 16.15
N SER A 738 -17.90 -24.34 17.21
CA SER A 738 -18.78 -25.51 17.17
C SER A 738 -20.06 -25.25 16.37
N GLY A 739 -20.60 -24.02 16.42
CA GLY A 739 -21.77 -23.62 15.63
C GLY A 739 -21.49 -23.52 14.12
N TYR A 740 -20.26 -23.18 13.73
CA TYR A 740 -19.86 -23.08 12.33
C TYR A 740 -19.90 -24.43 11.58
N LYS A 741 -19.48 -25.50 12.27
CA LYS A 741 -19.46 -26.85 11.67
C LYS A 741 -20.86 -27.38 11.32
N THR A 742 -21.90 -26.87 11.97
CA THR A 742 -23.28 -27.32 11.78
C THR A 742 -24.09 -26.49 10.79
N LYS A 743 -23.72 -25.22 10.54
CA LYS A 743 -24.53 -24.26 9.77
C LYS A 743 -23.89 -23.77 8.47
N GLY A 744 -22.62 -24.12 8.20
CA GLY A 744 -21.92 -23.68 6.97
C GLY A 744 -21.64 -22.17 6.85
N GLU A 745 -21.88 -21.41 7.89
CA GLU A 745 -21.63 -19.95 7.92
C GLU A 745 -20.31 -19.62 8.62
N PRO A 746 -19.53 -18.59 8.14
CA PRO A 746 -18.34 -18.13 8.86
C PRO A 746 -18.73 -17.67 10.25
N ALA A 747 -18.19 -18.31 11.30
CA ALA A 747 -18.43 -17.93 12.69
C ALA A 747 -17.61 -16.69 13.01
N GLU A 748 -18.13 -15.53 12.66
CA GLU A 748 -17.55 -14.24 12.97
C GLU A 748 -17.97 -13.83 14.39
N THR A 749 -16.98 -13.55 15.25
CA THR A 749 -17.26 -12.96 16.56
C THR A 749 -16.72 -11.55 16.59
N ARG A 750 -17.62 -10.58 16.68
CA ARG A 750 -17.29 -9.15 16.76
C ARG A 750 -16.74 -8.81 18.12
N THR A 751 -15.75 -7.94 18.16
CA THR A 751 -15.17 -7.46 19.42
C THR A 751 -16.18 -6.68 20.28
N ASP A 752 -17.10 -5.94 19.66
CA ASP A 752 -18.19 -5.25 20.37
C ASP A 752 -19.25 -6.21 20.92
N TRP A 753 -19.55 -7.29 20.20
CA TRP A 753 -20.44 -8.34 20.66
C TRP A 753 -19.82 -9.13 21.82
N LEU A 754 -18.50 -9.43 21.73
CA LEU A 754 -17.76 -10.04 22.84
C LEU A 754 -17.79 -9.13 24.09
N ALA A 755 -17.59 -7.83 23.89
CA ALA A 755 -17.65 -6.82 24.94
C ALA A 755 -19.02 -6.83 25.65
N ASP A 756 -20.09 -6.76 24.88
CA ASP A 756 -21.47 -6.79 25.40
C ASP A 756 -21.80 -8.13 26.07
N ARG A 757 -21.49 -9.25 25.41
CA ARG A 757 -21.81 -10.59 25.94
C ARG A 757 -21.07 -10.93 27.24
N LEU A 758 -19.80 -10.49 27.31
CA LEU A 758 -18.91 -10.82 28.43
C LEU A 758 -18.90 -9.73 29.51
N GLY A 759 -19.55 -8.59 29.28
CA GLY A 759 -19.54 -7.44 30.18
C GLY A 759 -18.15 -6.81 30.35
N ILE A 760 -17.32 -6.84 29.31
CA ILE A 760 -15.96 -6.30 29.28
C ILE A 760 -15.95 -5.04 28.40
N ALA A 761 -15.25 -3.98 28.79
CA ALA A 761 -15.14 -2.78 27.97
C ALA A 761 -14.47 -3.07 26.62
N LEU A 762 -15.01 -2.54 25.52
CA LEU A 762 -14.50 -2.79 24.17
C LEU A 762 -12.99 -2.53 24.00
N PRO A 763 -12.41 -1.43 24.53
CA PRO A 763 -10.96 -1.22 24.47
C PRO A 763 -10.16 -2.33 25.16
N GLN A 764 -10.70 -2.87 26.27
CA GLN A 764 -10.09 -3.95 27.03
C GLN A 764 -10.17 -5.28 26.29
N VAL A 765 -11.31 -5.60 25.64
CA VAL A 765 -11.42 -6.77 24.75
C VAL A 765 -10.37 -6.72 23.65
N VAL A 766 -10.18 -5.57 23.00
CA VAL A 766 -9.18 -5.39 21.95
C VAL A 766 -7.75 -5.56 22.48
N ALA A 767 -7.46 -5.03 23.68
CA ALA A 767 -6.15 -5.17 24.32
C ALA A 767 -5.86 -6.64 24.69
N VAL A 768 -6.83 -7.34 25.30
CA VAL A 768 -6.70 -8.77 25.67
C VAL A 768 -6.53 -9.65 24.43
N ILE A 769 -7.23 -9.39 23.33
CA ILE A 769 -7.05 -10.10 22.07
C ILE A 769 -5.61 -9.91 21.55
N GLY A 770 -5.06 -8.71 21.64
CA GLY A 770 -3.65 -8.46 21.29
C GLY A 770 -2.68 -9.30 22.12
N LYS A 771 -2.92 -9.42 23.43
CA LYS A 771 -2.11 -10.25 24.33
C LYS A 771 -2.30 -11.75 24.05
N LEU A 772 -3.51 -12.21 23.76
CA LEU A 772 -3.80 -13.60 23.41
C LEU A 772 -3.07 -14.06 22.12
N ARG A 773 -2.91 -13.14 21.17
CA ARG A 773 -2.14 -13.38 19.97
C ARG A 773 -0.64 -13.50 20.28
N GLN A 774 -0.09 -12.59 21.06
CA GLN A 774 1.32 -12.63 21.47
C GLN A 774 1.63 -13.88 22.33
N ALA A 775 0.66 -14.36 23.12
CA ALA A 775 0.78 -15.60 23.88
C ALA A 775 0.56 -16.89 23.06
N GLY A 776 0.32 -16.79 21.74
CA GLY A 776 0.08 -17.94 20.88
C GLY A 776 -1.24 -18.68 21.15
N VAL A 777 -2.18 -18.09 21.87
CA VAL A 777 -3.52 -18.62 22.11
C VAL A 777 -4.47 -18.37 20.94
N LEU A 778 -4.25 -17.22 20.26
CA LEU A 778 -4.85 -16.90 18.98
C LEU A 778 -3.74 -16.83 17.93
N HIS A 779 -4.07 -17.17 16.69
CA HIS A 779 -3.17 -17.00 15.56
C HIS A 779 -2.77 -15.54 15.38
N ASP A 780 -1.50 -15.30 15.05
CA ASP A 780 -0.95 -13.96 14.84
C ASP A 780 -1.24 -13.48 13.40
N ASP A 781 -0.99 -12.17 13.14
CA ASP A 781 -1.10 -11.57 11.80
C ASP A 781 -0.15 -12.21 10.79
N ASN A 782 0.93 -12.86 11.27
CA ASN A 782 1.89 -13.60 10.47
C ASN A 782 1.47 -15.06 10.19
N ASP A 783 0.39 -15.54 10.81
CA ASP A 783 -0.12 -16.87 10.55
C ASP A 783 -0.91 -16.87 9.25
N MET A 784 -0.68 -17.88 8.44
CA MET A 784 -1.26 -18.02 7.12
C MET A 784 -2.24 -19.19 7.11
N SER A 785 -3.25 -19.09 6.27
CA SER A 785 -4.04 -20.24 5.88
C SER A 785 -3.77 -20.57 4.42
N ALA A 786 -3.82 -21.85 4.11
CA ALA A 786 -3.76 -22.30 2.74
C ALA A 786 -4.88 -23.31 2.49
N THR A 787 -5.56 -23.15 1.36
CA THR A 787 -6.40 -24.18 0.80
C THR A 787 -5.55 -25.06 -0.10
N VAL A 788 -5.45 -26.33 0.22
CA VAL A 788 -4.67 -27.32 -0.53
C VAL A 788 -5.57 -28.45 -1.01
N SER A 789 -5.38 -28.89 -2.25
CA SER A 789 -5.95 -30.14 -2.75
C SER A 789 -5.00 -31.31 -2.43
N ARG A 790 -5.51 -32.37 -1.88
CA ARG A 790 -4.72 -33.58 -1.63
C ARG A 790 -4.08 -34.12 -2.91
N ARG A 791 -4.76 -33.97 -4.04
CA ARG A 791 -4.26 -34.34 -5.37
C ARG A 791 -3.10 -33.43 -5.78
N GLN A 792 -3.22 -32.12 -5.58
CA GLN A 792 -2.15 -31.16 -5.88
C GLN A 792 -0.91 -31.38 -5.01
N LEU A 793 -1.08 -31.66 -3.71
CA LEU A 793 0.04 -32.00 -2.84
C LEU A 793 0.78 -33.26 -3.28
N LYS A 794 0.07 -34.27 -3.81
CA LYS A 794 0.70 -35.49 -4.37
C LYS A 794 1.52 -35.20 -5.63
N SER A 795 1.05 -34.29 -6.48
CA SER A 795 1.74 -33.91 -7.73
C SER A 795 2.75 -32.77 -7.55
N ALA A 796 2.88 -32.21 -6.35
CA ALA A 796 3.72 -31.05 -6.09
C ALA A 796 5.18 -31.23 -6.54
N SER A 797 5.78 -32.38 -6.28
CA SER A 797 7.16 -32.68 -6.67
C SER A 797 7.38 -32.61 -8.18
N ALA A 798 6.42 -33.08 -8.99
CA ALA A 798 6.51 -33.00 -10.45
C ALA A 798 6.39 -31.53 -10.95
N VAL A 799 5.49 -30.74 -10.32
CA VAL A 799 5.34 -29.32 -10.63
C VAL A 799 6.63 -28.57 -10.27
N LEU A 800 7.15 -28.78 -9.07
CA LEU A 800 8.40 -28.14 -8.61
C LEU A 800 9.58 -28.49 -9.50
N GLY A 801 9.72 -29.78 -9.90
CA GLY A 801 10.79 -30.22 -10.82
C GLY A 801 10.71 -29.51 -12.18
N THR A 802 9.50 -29.30 -12.71
CA THR A 802 9.32 -28.54 -13.96
C THR A 802 9.84 -27.10 -13.84
N TYR A 803 9.50 -26.43 -12.73
CA TYR A 803 9.96 -25.05 -12.50
C TYR A 803 11.45 -24.96 -12.19
N GLN A 804 12.06 -25.94 -11.52
CA GLN A 804 13.50 -26.02 -11.31
C GLN A 804 14.28 -26.11 -12.63
N ASN A 805 13.80 -26.96 -13.56
CA ASN A 805 14.40 -27.07 -14.88
C ASN A 805 14.31 -25.77 -15.67
N LEU A 806 13.15 -25.10 -15.63
CA LEU A 806 12.96 -23.80 -16.27
C LEU A 806 13.85 -22.72 -15.66
N GLU A 807 14.01 -22.71 -14.36
CA GLU A 807 14.86 -21.73 -13.68
C GLU A 807 16.34 -21.95 -13.98
N SER A 808 16.80 -23.18 -13.96
CA SER A 808 18.17 -23.52 -14.35
C SER A 808 18.48 -23.12 -15.81
N LEU A 809 17.48 -23.20 -16.70
CA LEU A 809 17.60 -22.70 -18.08
C LEU A 809 17.72 -21.16 -18.09
N LEU A 810 16.88 -20.47 -17.34
CA LEU A 810 16.91 -19.00 -17.23
C LEU A 810 18.22 -18.49 -16.63
N ILE A 811 18.71 -19.10 -15.55
CA ILE A 811 19.95 -18.72 -14.87
C ILE A 811 21.15 -18.85 -15.84
N ARG A 812 21.21 -19.93 -16.62
CA ARG A 812 22.25 -20.10 -17.63
C ARG A 812 22.25 -19.05 -18.74
N ARG A 813 21.09 -18.43 -19.01
CA ARG A 813 20.95 -17.33 -19.98
C ARG A 813 21.25 -15.95 -19.40
N LEU A 814 21.23 -15.81 -18.09
CA LEU A 814 21.62 -14.60 -17.37
C LEU A 814 23.13 -14.65 -17.15
N SER A 815 23.89 -13.84 -17.87
CA SER A 815 25.31 -13.66 -17.61
C SER A 815 25.54 -12.90 -16.31
N ASP A 816 26.69 -13.14 -15.65
CA ASP A 816 27.04 -12.49 -14.38
C ASP A 816 26.94 -10.96 -14.46
N GLY A 817 26.00 -10.38 -13.66
CA GLY A 817 25.77 -8.94 -13.54
C GLY A 817 25.24 -8.25 -14.81
N GLY A 818 24.71 -9.02 -15.77
CA GLY A 818 24.35 -8.54 -17.09
C GLY A 818 22.86 -8.35 -17.35
N ARG A 819 22.60 -7.87 -18.55
CA ARG A 819 21.28 -7.79 -19.16
C ARG A 819 21.09 -8.96 -20.10
N ALA A 820 19.95 -9.65 -20.00
CA ALA A 820 19.55 -10.68 -20.94
C ALA A 820 18.25 -10.29 -21.65
N ASP A 821 18.27 -10.36 -22.97
CA ASP A 821 17.10 -10.15 -23.82
C ASP A 821 16.74 -11.46 -24.52
N PHE A 822 15.49 -11.90 -24.41
CA PHE A 822 15.04 -13.15 -25.06
C PHE A 822 13.55 -13.13 -25.40
N ASN A 823 13.20 -14.02 -26.34
CA ASN A 823 11.82 -14.25 -26.73
C ASN A 823 11.22 -15.41 -25.93
N LEU A 824 10.05 -15.22 -25.32
CA LEU A 824 9.39 -16.23 -24.48
C LEU A 824 9.01 -17.50 -25.24
N LYS A 825 8.65 -17.39 -26.54
CA LYS A 825 8.32 -18.57 -27.36
C LYS A 825 9.57 -19.38 -27.68
N GLU A 826 10.68 -18.71 -28.02
CA GLU A 826 11.96 -19.37 -28.27
C GLU A 826 12.47 -20.08 -27.03
N LEU A 827 12.41 -19.41 -25.86
CA LEU A 827 12.77 -19.99 -24.57
C LEU A 827 11.89 -21.20 -24.23
N ASN A 828 10.58 -21.12 -24.52
CA ASN A 828 9.67 -22.23 -24.34
C ASN A 828 10.02 -23.43 -25.25
N ASN A 829 10.36 -23.18 -26.51
CA ASN A 829 10.76 -24.24 -27.45
C ASN A 829 12.07 -24.92 -27.01
N GLU A 830 13.02 -24.15 -26.46
CA GLU A 830 14.27 -24.67 -25.89
C GLU A 830 13.98 -25.56 -24.66
N ALA A 831 13.08 -25.10 -23.77
CA ALA A 831 12.68 -25.86 -22.60
C ALA A 831 11.99 -27.19 -22.97
N LEU A 832 11.11 -27.17 -23.98
CA LEU A 832 10.45 -28.36 -24.51
C LEU A 832 11.45 -29.32 -25.17
N ALA A 833 12.41 -28.82 -25.94
CA ALA A 833 13.48 -29.62 -26.54
C ALA A 833 14.40 -30.26 -25.46
N GLY A 834 14.57 -29.59 -24.33
CA GLY A 834 15.26 -30.12 -23.14
C GLY A 834 14.40 -31.08 -22.27
N GLY A 835 13.23 -31.48 -22.73
CA GLY A 835 12.35 -32.43 -22.05
C GLY A 835 11.53 -31.86 -20.88
N SER A 836 11.49 -30.53 -20.70
CA SER A 836 10.68 -29.89 -19.68
C SER A 836 9.22 -29.72 -20.13
N ALA A 837 8.25 -30.04 -19.28
CA ALA A 837 6.82 -29.78 -19.54
C ALA A 837 6.51 -28.26 -19.39
N SER A 838 7.01 -27.46 -20.31
CA SER A 838 6.97 -26.00 -20.30
C SER A 838 5.80 -25.45 -21.12
N ASP A 839 5.39 -24.22 -20.76
CA ASP A 839 4.60 -23.32 -21.57
C ASP A 839 4.98 -21.87 -21.24
N VAL A 840 4.60 -20.93 -22.11
CA VAL A 840 4.92 -19.49 -21.94
C VAL A 840 4.35 -18.92 -20.64
N LYS A 841 3.24 -19.48 -20.16
CA LYS A 841 2.61 -19.07 -18.89
C LYS A 841 3.48 -19.44 -17.70
N LYS A 842 4.02 -20.66 -17.66
CA LYS A 842 4.95 -21.10 -16.61
C LYS A 842 6.21 -20.24 -16.56
N ILE A 843 6.79 -19.96 -17.73
CA ILE A 843 7.98 -19.07 -17.83
C ILE A 843 7.63 -17.67 -17.30
N THR A 844 6.50 -17.12 -17.71
CA THR A 844 6.04 -15.81 -17.22
C THR A 844 5.82 -15.81 -15.70
N THR A 845 5.19 -16.87 -15.18
CA THR A 845 4.97 -17.03 -13.73
C THR A 845 6.29 -17.06 -12.98
N LEU A 846 7.29 -17.78 -13.49
CA LEU A 846 8.62 -17.85 -12.89
C LEU A 846 9.32 -16.47 -12.90
N LEU A 847 9.30 -15.76 -14.02
CA LEU A 847 9.89 -14.42 -14.14
C LEU A 847 9.26 -13.42 -13.17
N MET A 848 7.92 -13.43 -13.07
CA MET A 848 7.19 -12.58 -12.11
C MET A 848 7.51 -12.95 -10.67
N TYR A 849 7.71 -14.23 -10.38
CA TYR A 849 8.16 -14.68 -9.07
C TYR A 849 9.58 -14.18 -8.78
N LEU A 850 10.54 -14.39 -9.69
CA LEU A 850 11.93 -13.95 -9.50
C LEU A 850 12.04 -12.44 -9.25
N LYS A 851 11.21 -11.66 -9.95
CA LYS A 851 11.11 -10.21 -9.70
C LYS A 851 10.53 -9.91 -8.32
N ALA A 852 9.43 -10.57 -7.93
CA ALA A 852 8.79 -10.38 -6.62
C ALA A 852 9.67 -10.84 -5.44
N ALA A 853 10.52 -11.84 -5.65
CA ALA A 853 11.49 -12.33 -4.68
C ALA A 853 12.74 -11.44 -4.57
N GLY A 854 12.89 -10.45 -5.48
CA GLY A 854 14.06 -9.55 -5.49
C GLY A 854 15.32 -10.20 -6.06
N LEU A 855 15.16 -11.25 -6.87
CA LEU A 855 16.26 -11.92 -7.57
C LEU A 855 16.58 -11.27 -8.91
N LEU A 856 15.64 -10.50 -9.45
CA LEU A 856 15.83 -9.66 -10.64
C LEU A 856 15.68 -8.19 -10.25
N ASP A 857 16.64 -7.36 -10.63
CA ASP A 857 16.60 -5.91 -10.40
C ASP A 857 15.61 -5.22 -11.33
N GLU A 858 15.63 -5.59 -12.63
CA GLU A 858 14.70 -5.07 -13.63
C GLU A 858 14.14 -6.19 -14.51
N MET A 859 12.88 -6.05 -14.88
CA MET A 859 12.23 -6.84 -15.89
C MET A 859 11.40 -5.90 -16.77
N ARG A 860 11.71 -5.86 -18.06
CA ARG A 860 10.98 -5.05 -19.04
C ARG A 860 10.31 -5.98 -20.04
N ARG A 861 9.02 -5.86 -20.17
CA ARG A 861 8.21 -6.58 -21.14
C ARG A 861 7.15 -5.64 -21.69
N THR A 862 7.16 -5.42 -22.99
CA THR A 862 6.08 -4.68 -23.62
C THR A 862 4.84 -5.58 -23.67
N ARG A 863 3.68 -5.08 -23.24
CA ARG A 863 2.42 -5.83 -23.23
C ARG A 863 2.09 -6.31 -24.65
N GLY A 864 1.78 -7.59 -24.80
CA GLY A 864 1.57 -8.23 -26.12
C GLY A 864 2.86 -8.67 -26.83
N SER A 865 4.04 -8.23 -26.40
CA SER A 865 5.30 -8.72 -26.93
C SER A 865 5.73 -10.02 -26.24
N GLN A 866 6.34 -10.90 -27.02
CA GLN A 866 7.00 -12.10 -26.49
C GLN A 866 8.44 -11.81 -26.03
N ASN A 867 8.96 -10.61 -26.31
CA ASN A 867 10.32 -10.23 -25.93
C ASN A 867 10.34 -9.68 -24.49
N VAL A 868 11.30 -10.15 -23.71
CA VAL A 868 11.53 -9.76 -22.32
C VAL A 868 13.00 -9.39 -22.17
N SER A 869 13.25 -8.28 -21.49
CA SER A 869 14.57 -7.84 -21.05
C SER A 869 14.67 -7.97 -19.54
N LEU A 870 15.69 -8.65 -19.07
CA LEU A 870 15.97 -8.83 -17.65
C LEU A 870 17.29 -8.18 -17.28
N VAL A 871 17.38 -7.65 -16.06
CA VAL A 871 18.60 -7.15 -15.45
C VAL A 871 18.71 -7.73 -14.05
N THR A 872 19.88 -8.28 -13.72
CA THR A 872 20.23 -8.70 -12.39
C THR A 872 21.64 -8.23 -12.02
N LYS A 873 21.85 -7.84 -10.78
CA LYS A 873 23.17 -7.54 -10.23
C LYS A 873 23.79 -8.74 -9.52
N ARG A 874 23.06 -9.86 -9.45
CA ARG A 874 23.51 -11.08 -8.79
C ARG A 874 24.32 -11.93 -9.73
N SER A 875 25.33 -12.59 -9.20
CA SER A 875 26.10 -13.59 -9.92
C SER A 875 25.26 -14.84 -10.20
N THR A 876 25.66 -15.62 -11.20
CA THR A 876 25.03 -16.91 -11.50
C THR A 876 25.05 -17.84 -10.28
N GLN A 877 26.13 -17.85 -9.52
CA GLN A 877 26.28 -18.67 -8.32
C GLN A 877 25.30 -18.27 -7.21
N GLU A 878 25.07 -16.95 -7.00
CA GLU A 878 24.06 -16.46 -6.04
C GLU A 878 22.63 -16.83 -6.46
N LEU A 879 22.33 -16.78 -7.76
CA LEU A 879 21.03 -17.19 -8.28
C LEU A 879 20.80 -18.69 -8.13
N GLU A 880 21.81 -19.52 -8.42
CA GLU A 880 21.74 -20.97 -8.25
C GLU A 880 21.57 -21.35 -6.76
N ALA A 881 22.31 -20.71 -5.87
CA ALA A 881 22.19 -20.92 -4.43
C ALA A 881 20.79 -20.55 -3.90
N ALA A 882 20.23 -19.42 -4.37
CA ALA A 882 18.88 -19.01 -4.02
C ALA A 882 17.80 -19.96 -4.57
N ALA A 883 18.00 -20.48 -5.78
CA ALA A 883 17.11 -21.46 -6.40
C ALA A 883 17.13 -22.79 -5.62
N GLN A 884 18.30 -23.26 -5.22
CA GLN A 884 18.45 -24.51 -4.44
C GLN A 884 17.83 -24.34 -3.05
N MET A 885 18.16 -23.28 -2.32
CA MET A 885 17.57 -23.02 -0.99
C MET A 885 16.03 -22.98 -1.05
N ARG A 886 15.48 -22.31 -2.06
CA ARG A 886 14.02 -22.28 -2.23
C ARG A 886 13.47 -23.67 -2.54
N ALA A 887 14.13 -24.49 -3.36
CA ALA A 887 13.69 -25.85 -3.68
C ALA A 887 13.61 -26.71 -2.43
N ASP A 888 14.62 -26.64 -1.56
CA ASP A 888 14.69 -27.38 -0.29
C ASP A 888 13.58 -26.91 0.66
N LEU A 889 13.36 -25.60 0.77
CA LEU A 889 12.27 -25.02 1.57
C LEU A 889 10.89 -25.42 1.04
N CYS A 890 10.67 -25.40 -0.27
CA CYS A 890 9.41 -25.83 -0.88
C CYS A 890 9.13 -27.33 -0.61
N ALA A 891 10.15 -28.17 -0.73
CA ALA A 891 10.03 -29.60 -0.42
C ALA A 891 9.63 -29.81 1.06
N PHE A 892 10.34 -29.15 1.98
CA PHE A 892 10.04 -29.20 3.41
C PHE A 892 8.61 -28.71 3.72
N ILE A 893 8.21 -27.56 3.17
CA ILE A 893 6.86 -27.00 3.38
C ILE A 893 5.79 -27.95 2.86
N VAL A 894 5.97 -28.52 1.66
CA VAL A 894 5.01 -29.49 1.09
C VAL A 894 4.86 -30.71 1.97
N GLU A 895 5.96 -31.26 2.51
CA GLU A 895 5.90 -32.41 3.42
C GLU A 895 5.23 -32.05 4.75
N SER A 896 5.52 -30.86 5.31
CA SER A 896 4.87 -30.36 6.51
C SER A 896 3.35 -30.21 6.30
N LEU A 897 2.93 -29.66 5.16
CA LEU A 897 1.52 -29.51 4.81
C LEU A 897 0.83 -30.85 4.55
N LYS A 898 1.52 -31.86 3.97
CA LYS A 898 1.01 -33.23 3.85
C LYS A 898 0.74 -33.86 5.22
N ALA A 899 1.68 -33.72 6.15
CA ALA A 899 1.52 -34.22 7.52
C ALA A 899 0.35 -33.55 8.24
N MET A 900 0.20 -32.22 8.11
CA MET A 900 -0.93 -31.47 8.66
C MET A 900 -2.28 -31.93 8.04
N ALA A 901 -2.31 -32.16 6.71
CA ALA A 901 -3.50 -32.59 6.00
C ALA A 901 -3.94 -34.02 6.36
N GLN A 902 -3.01 -34.90 6.74
CA GLN A 902 -3.29 -36.22 7.23
C GLN A 902 -3.81 -36.23 8.67
N ASN A 903 -3.23 -35.43 9.54
CA ASN A 903 -3.61 -35.30 10.96
C ASN A 903 -4.94 -34.55 11.16
N GLY A 904 -5.36 -33.73 10.22
CA GLY A 904 -6.63 -32.98 10.24
C GLY A 904 -7.85 -33.74 9.71
N ALA A 905 -7.72 -35.00 9.35
CA ALA A 905 -8.78 -35.76 8.71
C ALA A 905 -9.81 -36.29 9.71
N SER A 906 -10.84 -35.48 10.03
CA SER A 906 -12.18 -36.05 10.30
C SER A 906 -12.80 -36.45 8.96
N ALA A 907 -13.36 -37.66 8.89
CA ALA A 907 -13.86 -38.34 7.70
C ALA A 907 -14.90 -37.53 6.89
N GLY A 908 -14.41 -36.69 5.98
CA GLY A 908 -15.21 -36.00 4.96
C GLY A 908 -14.58 -36.17 3.59
N SER A 909 -15.38 -36.46 2.58
CA SER A 909 -14.97 -36.83 1.21
C SER A 909 -14.44 -35.66 0.35
N SER A 910 -14.08 -34.49 0.92
CA SER A 910 -13.59 -33.36 0.14
C SER A 910 -12.11 -33.50 -0.19
N ASP A 911 -11.77 -33.30 -1.47
CA ASP A 911 -10.37 -33.25 -1.94
C ASP A 911 -9.61 -31.99 -1.41
N TYR A 912 -10.32 -30.95 -1.04
CA TYR A 912 -9.75 -29.69 -0.54
C TYR A 912 -9.71 -29.65 0.99
N VAL A 913 -8.56 -29.26 1.51
CA VAL A 913 -8.31 -29.13 2.96
C VAL A 913 -7.81 -27.72 3.24
N ALA A 914 -8.47 -27.01 4.15
CA ALA A 914 -7.98 -25.74 4.66
C ALA A 914 -7.01 -26.01 5.84
N LEU A 915 -5.79 -25.52 5.72
CA LEU A 915 -4.73 -25.65 6.70
C LEU A 915 -4.35 -24.28 7.23
N SER A 916 -4.04 -24.21 8.51
CA SER A 916 -3.50 -23.00 9.16
C SER A 916 -2.11 -23.30 9.70
N PHE A 917 -1.15 -22.41 9.43
CA PHE A 917 0.25 -22.55 9.85
C PHE A 917 0.92 -21.17 10.02
N SER A 918 2.00 -21.14 10.77
CA SER A 918 2.83 -19.96 10.95
C SER A 918 4.12 -20.08 10.14
N ALA A 919 4.46 -19.06 9.36
CA ALA A 919 5.73 -19.01 8.64
C ALA A 919 6.93 -19.00 9.60
N VAL A 920 6.76 -18.38 10.77
CA VAL A 920 7.79 -18.39 11.85
C VAL A 920 7.99 -19.80 12.41
N GLN A 921 6.89 -20.55 12.60
CA GLN A 921 6.97 -21.95 13.06
C GLN A 921 7.63 -22.84 12.00
N LEU A 922 7.25 -22.71 10.73
CA LEU A 922 7.91 -23.43 9.64
C LEU A 922 9.41 -23.14 9.57
N LEU A 923 9.82 -21.90 9.82
CA LEU A 923 11.25 -21.53 9.92
C LEU A 923 11.96 -22.24 11.07
N ARG A 924 11.33 -22.29 12.26
CA ARG A 924 11.89 -22.98 13.44
C ARG A 924 12.02 -24.47 13.17
N ASP A 925 10.99 -25.09 12.65
CA ASP A 925 10.95 -26.53 12.36
C ASP A 925 11.99 -26.89 11.29
N TYR A 926 12.16 -26.05 10.25
CA TYR A 926 13.20 -26.22 9.25
C TYR A 926 14.60 -26.12 9.85
N ARG A 927 14.85 -25.11 10.67
CA ARG A 927 16.14 -24.93 11.34
C ARG A 927 16.50 -26.07 12.29
N GLN A 928 15.50 -26.70 12.92
CA GLN A 928 15.72 -27.87 13.77
C GLN A 928 16.14 -29.11 12.98
N GLN A 929 15.73 -29.23 11.72
CA GLN A 929 16.10 -30.37 10.84
C GLN A 929 17.40 -30.13 10.07
N SER A 930 17.77 -28.89 9.79
CA SER A 930 18.94 -28.54 8.95
C SER A 930 20.12 -28.00 9.77
N TRP A 931 20.83 -28.86 10.44
CA TRP A 931 22.04 -28.49 11.22
C TRP A 931 23.27 -28.12 10.37
N LEU A 932 23.22 -28.22 9.05
CA LEU A 932 24.39 -28.27 8.16
C LEU A 932 24.39 -27.22 7.02
N THR A 933 23.57 -26.18 7.03
CA THR A 933 23.64 -25.13 5.99
C THR A 933 24.48 -23.97 6.46
N GLU A 934 25.56 -23.67 5.72
CA GLU A 934 26.47 -22.53 5.95
C GLU A 934 25.76 -21.17 5.88
N THR A 935 24.61 -21.09 5.21
CA THR A 935 23.85 -19.86 5.08
C THR A 935 22.59 -19.93 5.94
N PRO A 936 22.38 -18.98 6.88
CA PRO A 936 21.21 -19.01 7.75
C PRO A 936 19.94 -18.65 6.95
N VAL A 937 18.98 -19.58 6.90
CA VAL A 937 17.65 -19.36 6.32
C VAL A 937 16.88 -18.31 7.14
N THR A 938 16.31 -17.33 6.46
CA THR A 938 15.55 -16.24 7.07
C THR A 938 14.03 -16.47 6.93
N LEU A 939 13.22 -15.68 7.67
CA LEU A 939 11.77 -15.69 7.50
C LEU A 939 11.36 -15.30 6.07
N ARG A 940 12.10 -14.38 5.45
CA ARG A 940 11.86 -13.94 4.08
C ARG A 940 12.05 -15.08 3.06
N ASP A 941 12.96 -16.01 3.31
CA ASP A 941 13.18 -17.17 2.44
C ASP A 941 12.00 -18.15 2.53
N VAL A 942 11.45 -18.38 3.72
CA VAL A 942 10.22 -19.17 3.92
C VAL A 942 9.02 -18.50 3.22
N GLU A 943 8.88 -17.19 3.36
CA GLU A 943 7.83 -16.43 2.66
C GLU A 943 7.99 -16.49 1.13
N ASN A 944 9.22 -16.44 0.62
CA ASN A 944 9.52 -16.60 -0.79
C ASN A 944 9.13 -18.00 -1.29
N ALA A 945 9.41 -19.05 -0.51
CA ALA A 945 9.02 -20.42 -0.85
C ALA A 945 7.48 -20.58 -0.85
N LEU A 946 6.79 -20.02 0.14
CA LEU A 946 5.32 -20.03 0.20
C LEU A 946 4.70 -19.27 -0.98
N LEU A 947 5.24 -18.10 -1.33
CA LEU A 947 4.80 -17.32 -2.48
C LEU A 947 5.03 -18.08 -3.80
N PHE A 948 6.14 -18.81 -3.90
CA PHE A 948 6.42 -19.66 -5.05
C PHE A 948 5.41 -20.79 -5.18
N LEU A 949 5.12 -21.51 -4.09
CA LEU A 949 4.13 -22.58 -4.06
C LEU A 949 2.72 -22.06 -4.42
N HIS A 950 2.38 -20.85 -3.96
CA HIS A 950 1.11 -20.20 -4.32
C HIS A 950 1.04 -19.88 -5.82
N ARG A 951 2.06 -19.22 -6.38
CA ARG A 951 2.08 -18.82 -7.79
C ARG A 951 2.15 -20.01 -8.76
N THR A 952 2.78 -21.09 -8.34
CA THR A 952 2.85 -22.34 -9.14
C THR A 952 1.59 -23.19 -9.02
N GLY A 953 0.62 -22.79 -8.18
CA GLY A 953 -0.66 -23.48 -8.02
C GLY A 953 -0.59 -24.76 -7.17
N VAL A 954 0.50 -24.99 -6.43
CA VAL A 954 0.63 -26.12 -5.50
C VAL A 954 -0.28 -25.93 -4.29
N LEU A 955 -0.44 -24.69 -3.85
CA LEU A 955 -1.36 -24.29 -2.78
C LEU A 955 -2.01 -22.94 -3.10
N SER A 956 -3.16 -22.66 -2.51
CA SER A 956 -3.76 -21.33 -2.50
C SER A 956 -3.57 -20.72 -1.12
N LEU A 957 -2.73 -19.68 -1.02
CA LEU A 957 -2.62 -18.86 0.21
C LEU A 957 -3.84 -17.97 0.31
N GLU A 958 -4.58 -18.16 1.38
CA GLU A 958 -5.67 -17.28 1.77
C GLU A 958 -5.17 -16.41 2.93
N GLY A 959 -5.78 -15.23 3.11
CA GLY A 959 -5.46 -14.37 4.25
C GLY A 959 -5.60 -15.17 5.54
N GLY A 960 -4.58 -15.13 6.39
CA GLY A 960 -4.64 -15.76 7.70
C GLY A 960 -5.90 -15.33 8.44
N PHE A 961 -6.31 -16.09 9.42
CA PHE A 961 -7.46 -15.80 10.30
C PHE A 961 -7.20 -14.51 11.08
N MET A 962 -7.11 -13.43 10.36
CA MET A 962 -6.76 -12.13 10.90
C MET A 962 -7.91 -11.51 11.65
N VAL A 963 -7.58 -10.65 12.56
CA VAL A 963 -8.47 -9.57 12.96
C VAL A 963 -8.83 -8.80 11.68
N SER A 964 -9.96 -9.12 11.08
CA SER A 964 -10.42 -8.49 9.85
C SER A 964 -11.01 -7.12 10.18
N TYR A 965 -10.51 -6.07 9.51
CA TYR A 965 -11.05 -4.71 9.61
C TYR A 965 -12.27 -4.48 8.71
N GLN A 966 -13.14 -5.47 8.57
CA GLN A 966 -14.30 -5.41 7.67
C GLN A 966 -15.60 -4.92 8.33
N GLY A 967 -15.62 -4.74 9.66
CA GLY A 967 -16.77 -4.22 10.36
C GLY A 967 -16.94 -2.71 10.23
N MET A 968 -18.07 -2.25 9.67
CA MET A 968 -18.42 -0.83 9.68
C MET A 968 -18.68 -0.37 11.11
N THR A 969 -17.97 0.65 11.58
CA THR A 969 -18.24 1.28 12.85
C THR A 969 -19.23 2.43 12.63
N LEU A 970 -20.42 2.28 13.19
CA LEU A 970 -21.51 3.24 13.12
C LEU A 970 -21.74 3.89 14.49
N GLU A 971 -21.94 5.19 14.49
CA GLU A 971 -22.36 5.97 15.66
C GLU A 971 -23.68 6.65 15.35
N ARG A 972 -24.70 6.43 16.19
CA ARG A 972 -25.94 7.19 16.10
C ARG A 972 -25.72 8.62 16.59
N VAL A 973 -26.07 9.58 15.77
CA VAL A 973 -26.03 10.99 16.15
C VAL A 973 -27.29 11.29 16.97
N GLU A 974 -27.12 11.78 18.20
CA GLU A 974 -28.24 12.32 18.97
C GLU A 974 -28.64 13.64 18.31
N LEU A 975 -29.78 13.61 17.66
CA LEU A 975 -30.40 14.84 17.18
C LEU A 975 -31.12 15.46 18.39
N ASP A 976 -30.87 16.75 18.64
CA ASP A 976 -31.65 17.51 19.62
C ASP A 976 -33.13 17.19 19.47
N ASN A 977 -33.84 16.99 20.59
CA ASN A 977 -35.21 16.53 20.67
C ASN A 977 -36.24 17.35 19.81
N LYS A 978 -35.82 18.38 19.12
CA LYS A 978 -36.64 19.26 18.27
C LYS A 978 -36.63 18.89 16.77
N ARG A 979 -35.70 18.03 16.29
CA ARG A 979 -35.74 17.56 14.88
C ARG A 979 -36.43 16.21 14.81
N ARG A 980 -37.74 16.24 14.63
CA ARG A 980 -38.48 15.06 14.14
C ARG A 980 -37.91 14.69 12.78
N TYR A 981 -37.58 13.41 12.60
CA TYR A 981 -37.15 12.80 11.34
C TYR A 981 -38.09 13.24 10.22
N ARG A 982 -37.65 14.11 9.33
CA ARG A 982 -38.48 14.59 8.24
C ARG A 982 -38.44 13.52 7.12
N LYS A 983 -39.62 13.07 6.68
CA LYS A 983 -39.75 12.25 5.47
C LYS A 983 -39.02 12.85 4.26
N GLN A 984 -38.83 14.16 4.24
CA GLN A 984 -38.11 14.91 3.19
C GLN A 984 -36.64 14.53 3.05
N ASP A 985 -35.94 14.18 4.14
CA ASP A 985 -34.50 13.82 4.11
C ASP A 985 -34.29 12.48 3.41
N TYR A 986 -35.23 11.56 3.56
CA TYR A 986 -35.25 10.30 2.82
C TYR A 986 -35.73 10.49 1.36
N ALA A 987 -36.59 11.46 1.12
CA ALA A 987 -37.12 11.75 -0.20
C ALA A 987 -36.03 12.29 -1.15
N GLN A 988 -35.08 13.09 -0.66
CA GLN A 988 -33.97 13.60 -1.47
C GLN A 988 -33.13 12.48 -2.09
N PHE A 989 -32.84 11.42 -1.34
CA PHE A 989 -32.09 10.29 -1.87
C PHE A 989 -32.93 9.45 -2.86
N SER A 990 -34.20 9.26 -2.57
CA SER A 990 -35.14 8.57 -3.48
C SER A 990 -35.39 9.36 -4.78
N GLU A 991 -35.48 10.69 -4.69
CA GLU A 991 -35.62 11.58 -5.84
C GLU A 991 -34.43 11.54 -6.75
N HIS A 992 -33.21 11.45 -6.16
CA HIS A 992 -31.96 11.28 -6.91
C HIS A 992 -31.99 10.01 -7.77
N TYR A 993 -32.44 8.88 -7.21
CA TYR A 993 -32.58 7.62 -7.96
C TYR A 993 -33.64 7.74 -9.08
N ARG A 994 -34.75 8.45 -8.85
CA ARG A 994 -35.72 8.72 -9.89
C ARG A 994 -35.14 9.55 -11.05
N GLN A 995 -34.32 10.54 -10.72
CA GLN A 995 -33.69 11.39 -11.74
C GLN A 995 -32.66 10.61 -12.55
N LYS A 996 -31.91 9.66 -11.94
CA LYS A 996 -31.07 8.71 -12.68
C LYS A 996 -31.86 7.86 -13.68
N VAL A 997 -33.03 7.38 -13.29
CA VAL A 997 -33.90 6.61 -14.19
C VAL A 997 -34.42 7.48 -15.32
N GLN A 998 -34.79 8.75 -15.06
CA GLN A 998 -35.22 9.69 -16.10
C GLN A 998 -34.13 10.14 -17.06
N GLN A 999 -32.87 10.06 -16.69
CA GLN A 999 -31.72 10.37 -17.56
C GLN A 999 -31.39 9.24 -18.54
N VAL A 1000 -31.91 8.03 -18.32
CA VAL A 1000 -31.77 6.89 -19.25
C VAL A 1000 -32.83 6.95 -20.35
N HIS A 1001 -33.92 7.70 -20.13
CA HIS A 1001 -34.89 8.11 -21.16
C HIS A 1001 -34.37 9.33 -21.93
#